data_8369da141c02d0edeee1267b58be7698
#
_entry.id   8369da141c02d0edeee1267b58be7698
#
_cell.length_a   1.000
_cell.length_b   1.000
_cell.length_c   1.000
_cell.angle_alpha   90.00
_cell.angle_beta   90.00
_cell.angle_gamma   90.00
#
_symmetry.space_group_name_H-M   'P 1'
#
loop_
_entity.id
_entity.type
_entity.pdbx_description
1 polymer ?
#
loop_
_entity_poly.entity_id
_entity_poly.type
_entity_poly.pdbx_seq_one_letter_code
_entity_poly.pdbx_strand_id
1 'polypeptide(L)'
;MKVIHLISGGDSGGAKTHVLSLLQNLSRTIEVDMVCFMEGPFAQEARELGISTQVYSDRNVLRTLRLLKQKIREGGYDLIHCHGARGNMMGAFLRKSTGLPVVTTVHSDYRLDYLGRPFSRVTYGTINTLALRRLDYRIGVSDAMVDLLISRGFDPDRLFTIYNGLDFSPRHPAMDRQAYLRSVGLEADDSCVIAGIAARLNPVKDVATLIRGFAKAHAACPQLRLLIAGDGEQLDMLKGLAAELGVAGQVCFAGWVTDTNTFYQSLDINTLTSLSETFPYALTEGARASLPTISSRVGGVPYLIDHGVNGLLFSPGDADELARHLVALAQDATLRHHLGQRLHQKAVEEYALESTVRRQLDIYEIILRRQQRPHHSRDGALVCGAYGRGNAGDDAILEAIVAELRHLDPDLPVWVLSRSPQDTRLKYRVNSIYTFGVPKFLWRMARTRLYINGGGSLMQDVTSHRSLWFYLFTISAAKRLGNQVLMYGCGIGPIHHPSNRKRASRVLQKSVDAITLRDTHSLSELEDMGVTRPEIVLSADPTVILPAAEPEVIDGMLESQGLDPHGRYIGFTLRPWPGFEEKAELFGRAADYAWETYGLTPVFLPIEKRLDVAACKRAAAYMKAPHHIVEDTGASDHTIGLFARMQVVVSMRLHALVFSAGQGVPLVGVVYDQKISSFLSYIGQDLFTDLGELTYERLTGQIDAAVRRIGDVQFLSGGVERLRQVERRNSETAAKLLGLAPPKP
;
A
#
# COMPACT_ATOMS: atom_id res chain seq x y z
N MET A 1 -27.53 -0.11 -16.08
CA MET A 1 -27.25 0.60 -14.81
C MET A 1 -27.59 2.06 -15.00
N LYS A 2 -28.25 2.64 -14.02
CA LYS A 2 -28.64 4.05 -14.04
C LYS A 2 -28.26 4.72 -12.71
N VAL A 3 -27.43 5.78 -12.78
CA VAL A 3 -26.86 6.45 -11.60
C VAL A 3 -27.25 7.90 -11.56
N ILE A 4 -27.71 8.38 -10.38
CA ILE A 4 -27.96 9.80 -10.16
C ILE A 4 -26.83 10.41 -9.33
N HIS A 5 -26.20 11.48 -9.88
CA HIS A 5 -25.17 12.25 -9.21
C HIS A 5 -25.72 13.49 -8.54
N LEU A 6 -25.43 13.67 -7.26
CA LEU A 6 -25.85 14.83 -6.46
C LEU A 6 -24.65 15.70 -6.16
N ILE A 7 -24.61 16.92 -6.72
CA ILE A 7 -23.43 17.78 -6.72
C ILE A 7 -23.79 19.13 -6.11
N SER A 8 -22.90 19.69 -5.28
CA SER A 8 -23.10 21.01 -4.68
C SER A 8 -23.22 22.11 -5.75
N GLY A 9 -22.40 22.06 -6.81
CA GLY A 9 -22.45 22.96 -7.94
C GLY A 9 -21.59 24.22 -7.81
N GLY A 10 -20.93 24.42 -6.67
CA GLY A 10 -20.01 25.53 -6.41
C GLY A 10 -18.53 25.14 -6.47
N ASP A 11 -18.24 23.90 -6.82
CA ASP A 11 -16.86 23.39 -6.86
C ASP A 11 -16.08 23.98 -8.06
N SER A 12 -14.80 24.21 -7.86
CA SER A 12 -13.87 24.76 -8.85
C SER A 12 -12.54 23.97 -8.84
N GLY A 13 -11.74 24.10 -9.90
CA GLY A 13 -10.44 23.43 -10.00
C GLY A 13 -10.55 21.92 -10.21
N GLY A 14 -9.61 21.15 -9.67
CA GLY A 14 -9.46 19.72 -9.94
C GLY A 14 -10.69 18.85 -9.64
N ALA A 15 -11.46 19.16 -8.60
CA ALA A 15 -12.69 18.43 -8.28
C ALA A 15 -13.74 18.58 -9.38
N LYS A 16 -13.94 19.81 -9.91
CA LYS A 16 -14.84 20.06 -11.04
C LYS A 16 -14.39 19.30 -12.29
N THR A 17 -13.12 19.43 -12.65
CA THR A 17 -12.53 18.74 -13.81
C THR A 17 -12.72 17.23 -13.72
N HIS A 18 -12.40 16.64 -12.57
CA HIS A 18 -12.58 15.20 -12.36
C HIS A 18 -14.04 14.77 -12.57
N VAL A 19 -14.98 15.43 -11.90
CA VAL A 19 -16.40 15.05 -11.99
C VAL A 19 -16.93 15.18 -13.42
N LEU A 20 -16.69 16.29 -14.10
CA LEU A 20 -17.21 16.50 -15.46
C LEU A 20 -16.60 15.50 -16.46
N SER A 21 -15.28 15.30 -16.42
CA SER A 21 -14.61 14.33 -17.30
C SER A 21 -15.09 12.91 -17.05
N LEU A 22 -15.25 12.53 -15.78
CA LEU A 22 -15.77 11.21 -15.39
C LEU A 22 -17.20 11.01 -15.89
N LEU A 23 -18.11 11.97 -15.64
CA LEU A 23 -19.52 11.85 -16.00
C LEU A 23 -19.71 11.82 -17.53
N GLN A 24 -18.97 12.64 -18.27
CA GLN A 24 -19.01 12.66 -19.73
C GLN A 24 -18.63 11.28 -20.31
N ASN A 25 -17.63 10.61 -19.74
CA ASN A 25 -17.20 9.31 -20.23
C ASN A 25 -18.06 8.16 -19.69
N LEU A 26 -18.55 8.24 -18.46
CA LEU A 26 -19.51 7.26 -17.92
C LEU A 26 -20.81 7.25 -18.71
N SER A 27 -21.31 8.43 -19.16
CA SER A 27 -22.55 8.53 -19.92
C SER A 27 -22.52 7.82 -21.28
N ARG A 28 -21.34 7.41 -21.76
CA ARG A 28 -21.17 6.56 -22.95
C ARG A 28 -21.47 5.08 -22.68
N THR A 29 -21.44 4.66 -21.41
CA THR A 29 -21.54 3.24 -21.03
C THR A 29 -22.79 2.97 -20.20
N ILE A 30 -23.20 3.90 -19.36
CA ILE A 30 -24.35 3.78 -18.45
C ILE A 30 -25.22 5.05 -18.52
N GLU A 31 -26.46 4.95 -18.03
CA GLU A 31 -27.32 6.13 -17.88
C GLU A 31 -26.88 6.95 -16.65
N VAL A 32 -26.55 8.22 -16.91
CA VAL A 32 -26.11 9.16 -15.87
C VAL A 32 -26.98 10.41 -15.89
N ASP A 33 -27.58 10.70 -14.74
CA ASP A 33 -28.25 11.99 -14.48
C ASP A 33 -27.50 12.76 -13.41
N MET A 34 -27.36 14.07 -13.62
CA MET A 34 -26.75 14.98 -12.66
C MET A 34 -27.76 15.97 -12.09
N VAL A 35 -27.74 16.15 -10.78
CA VAL A 35 -28.50 17.18 -10.08
C VAL A 35 -27.53 18.12 -9.36
N CYS A 36 -27.53 19.40 -9.77
CA CYS A 36 -26.84 20.47 -9.07
C CYS A 36 -27.76 21.20 -8.11
N PHE A 37 -27.23 21.64 -6.97
CA PHE A 37 -27.98 22.43 -5.98
C PHE A 37 -27.76 23.93 -6.11
N MET A 38 -27.06 24.35 -7.15
CA MET A 38 -26.78 25.74 -7.47
C MET A 38 -26.64 25.89 -8.98
N GLU A 39 -27.27 26.93 -9.54
CA GLU A 39 -27.01 27.33 -10.94
C GLU A 39 -25.65 28.04 -10.99
N GLY A 40 -24.87 27.78 -12.02
CA GLY A 40 -23.56 28.39 -12.18
C GLY A 40 -22.71 27.71 -13.26
N PRO A 41 -21.44 28.10 -13.37
CA PRO A 41 -20.53 27.59 -14.43
C PRO A 41 -20.40 26.06 -14.45
N PHE A 42 -20.55 25.39 -13.31
CA PHE A 42 -20.49 23.94 -13.24
C PHE A 42 -21.66 23.26 -13.99
N ALA A 43 -22.88 23.72 -13.71
CA ALA A 43 -24.08 23.17 -14.34
C ALA A 43 -24.15 23.52 -15.83
N GLN A 44 -23.66 24.71 -16.22
CA GLN A 44 -23.58 25.15 -17.61
C GLN A 44 -22.63 24.28 -18.42
N GLU A 45 -21.40 24.11 -17.93
CA GLU A 45 -20.36 23.31 -18.61
C GLU A 45 -20.80 21.83 -18.72
N ALA A 46 -21.48 21.28 -17.68
CA ALA A 46 -22.01 19.94 -17.74
C ALA A 46 -23.03 19.76 -18.88
N ARG A 47 -23.92 20.75 -19.09
CA ARG A 47 -24.88 20.73 -20.23
C ARG A 47 -24.18 20.85 -21.57
N GLU A 48 -23.15 21.71 -21.68
CA GLU A 48 -22.32 21.85 -22.88
C GLU A 48 -21.60 20.54 -23.23
N LEU A 49 -21.19 19.78 -22.24
CA LEU A 49 -20.60 18.43 -22.38
C LEU A 49 -21.64 17.33 -22.67
N GLY A 50 -22.92 17.67 -22.80
CA GLY A 50 -24.00 16.71 -23.08
C GLY A 50 -24.44 15.87 -21.89
N ILE A 51 -24.07 16.22 -20.64
CA ILE A 51 -24.48 15.50 -19.44
C ILE A 51 -25.92 15.93 -19.07
N SER A 52 -26.82 14.95 -18.88
CA SER A 52 -28.19 15.18 -18.42
C SER A 52 -28.19 15.89 -17.04
N THR A 53 -28.46 17.20 -17.05
CA THR A 53 -28.26 18.07 -15.89
C THR A 53 -29.53 18.81 -15.49
N GLN A 54 -29.95 18.68 -14.23
CA GLN A 54 -31.02 19.45 -13.62
C GLN A 54 -30.49 20.27 -12.44
N VAL A 55 -31.10 21.42 -12.18
CA VAL A 55 -30.73 22.30 -11.07
C VAL A 55 -31.88 22.47 -10.10
N TYR A 56 -31.64 22.14 -8.84
CA TYR A 56 -32.57 22.32 -7.73
C TYR A 56 -32.00 23.35 -6.75
N SER A 57 -32.13 24.63 -7.10
CA SER A 57 -31.53 25.76 -6.36
C SER A 57 -32.37 26.24 -5.15
N ASP A 58 -33.48 25.57 -4.85
CA ASP A 58 -34.33 25.94 -3.71
C ASP A 58 -33.57 25.85 -2.38
N ARG A 59 -33.68 26.90 -1.57
CA ARG A 59 -33.08 26.94 -0.22
C ARG A 59 -33.82 26.04 0.78
N ASN A 60 -35.08 25.68 0.50
CA ASN A 60 -35.84 24.77 1.35
C ASN A 60 -35.44 23.32 1.15
N VAL A 61 -34.62 22.82 2.07
CA VAL A 61 -34.06 21.44 2.06
C VAL A 61 -35.18 20.38 2.01
N LEU A 62 -36.31 20.56 2.70
CA LEU A 62 -37.39 19.60 2.69
C LEU A 62 -38.11 19.52 1.34
N ARG A 63 -38.27 20.67 0.66
CA ARG A 63 -38.86 20.70 -0.68
C ARG A 63 -37.92 20.03 -1.70
N THR A 64 -36.66 20.35 -1.63
CA THR A 64 -35.64 19.73 -2.48
C THR A 64 -35.60 18.21 -2.29
N LEU A 65 -35.66 17.72 -1.04
CA LEU A 65 -35.69 16.28 -0.74
C LEU A 65 -36.93 15.59 -1.30
N ARG A 66 -38.13 16.26 -1.26
CA ARG A 66 -39.35 15.69 -1.86
C ARG A 66 -39.20 15.53 -3.37
N LEU A 67 -38.71 16.56 -4.05
CA LEU A 67 -38.48 16.54 -5.50
C LEU A 67 -37.46 15.47 -5.90
N LEU A 68 -36.33 15.37 -5.19
CA LEU A 68 -35.32 14.33 -5.42
C LEU A 68 -35.91 12.93 -5.19
N LYS A 69 -36.67 12.74 -4.12
CA LYS A 69 -37.29 11.44 -3.82
C LYS A 69 -38.31 11.03 -4.90
N GLN A 70 -39.05 11.98 -5.43
CA GLN A 70 -39.97 11.75 -6.53
C GLN A 70 -39.17 11.37 -7.80
N LYS A 71 -38.18 12.20 -8.19
CA LYS A 71 -37.31 11.91 -9.35
C LYS A 71 -36.66 10.53 -9.26
N ILE A 72 -36.16 10.16 -8.08
CA ILE A 72 -35.48 8.85 -7.89
C ILE A 72 -36.48 7.69 -8.05
N ARG A 73 -37.68 7.83 -7.52
CA ARG A 73 -38.71 6.79 -7.65
C ARG A 73 -39.24 6.61 -9.07
N GLU A 74 -39.39 7.71 -9.79
CA GLU A 74 -39.90 7.70 -11.17
C GLU A 74 -38.79 7.33 -12.18
N GLY A 75 -37.53 7.63 -11.85
CA GLY A 75 -36.41 7.49 -12.75
C GLY A 75 -35.77 6.11 -12.84
N GLY A 76 -36.09 5.18 -11.92
CA GLY A 76 -35.55 3.82 -11.96
C GLY A 76 -34.03 3.73 -11.74
N TYR A 77 -33.49 4.55 -10.83
CA TYR A 77 -32.06 4.56 -10.51
C TYR A 77 -31.64 3.37 -9.66
N ASP A 78 -30.42 2.89 -9.91
CA ASP A 78 -29.80 1.78 -9.17
C ASP A 78 -28.96 2.27 -7.99
N LEU A 79 -28.38 3.51 -8.09
CA LEU A 79 -27.41 4.04 -7.14
C LEU A 79 -27.43 5.58 -7.09
N ILE A 80 -27.16 6.14 -5.89
CA ILE A 80 -26.97 7.57 -5.67
C ILE A 80 -25.48 7.84 -5.42
N HIS A 81 -24.88 8.72 -6.23
CA HIS A 81 -23.50 9.16 -6.05
C HIS A 81 -23.44 10.65 -5.67
N CYS A 82 -22.83 10.96 -4.54
CA CYS A 82 -22.76 12.30 -3.96
C CYS A 82 -21.38 12.93 -4.16
N HIS A 83 -21.36 14.27 -4.35
CA HIS A 83 -20.14 15.07 -4.39
C HIS A 83 -20.32 16.33 -3.57
N GLY A 84 -19.36 16.61 -2.68
CA GLY A 84 -19.37 17.78 -1.81
C GLY A 84 -20.40 17.73 -0.66
N ALA A 85 -20.30 18.68 0.27
CA ALA A 85 -21.01 18.66 1.53
C ALA A 85 -22.54 18.63 1.38
N ARG A 86 -23.11 19.43 0.45
CA ARG A 86 -24.57 19.49 0.23
C ARG A 86 -25.08 18.20 -0.42
N GLY A 87 -24.35 17.65 -1.40
CA GLY A 87 -24.64 16.34 -1.99
C GLY A 87 -24.66 15.23 -0.94
N ASN A 88 -23.66 15.18 -0.07
CA ASN A 88 -23.53 14.22 1.02
C ASN A 88 -24.69 14.30 2.02
N MET A 89 -25.07 15.51 2.40
CA MET A 89 -26.22 15.73 3.29
C MET A 89 -27.52 15.21 2.67
N MET A 90 -27.79 15.54 1.40
CA MET A 90 -28.99 15.07 0.70
C MET A 90 -28.97 13.54 0.54
N GLY A 91 -27.85 12.95 0.15
CA GLY A 91 -27.69 11.50 0.06
C GLY A 91 -27.95 10.78 1.38
N ALA A 92 -27.47 11.34 2.49
CA ALA A 92 -27.69 10.76 3.82
C ALA A 92 -29.16 10.69 4.22
N PHE A 93 -29.98 11.68 3.80
CA PHE A 93 -31.45 11.67 4.00
C PHE A 93 -32.16 10.72 3.02
N LEU A 94 -31.71 10.67 1.77
CA LEU A 94 -32.32 9.83 0.72
C LEU A 94 -32.09 8.35 0.95
N ARG A 95 -30.93 7.96 1.48
CA ARG A 95 -30.54 6.57 1.73
C ARG A 95 -31.67 5.70 2.32
N LYS A 96 -32.21 6.12 3.47
CA LYS A 96 -33.29 5.35 4.16
C LYS A 96 -34.62 5.43 3.44
N SER A 97 -34.87 6.51 2.71
CA SER A 97 -36.19 6.79 2.12
C SER A 97 -36.35 6.21 0.71
N THR A 98 -35.27 5.88 0.05
CA THR A 98 -35.26 5.28 -1.30
C THR A 98 -34.86 3.80 -1.28
N GLY A 99 -34.09 3.36 -0.28
CA GLY A 99 -33.51 2.02 -0.20
C GLY A 99 -32.32 1.81 -1.13
N LEU A 100 -31.93 2.81 -1.93
CA LEU A 100 -30.78 2.73 -2.83
C LEU A 100 -29.47 2.88 -2.07
N PRO A 101 -28.41 2.21 -2.50
CA PRO A 101 -27.06 2.44 -1.97
C PRO A 101 -26.58 3.84 -2.30
N VAL A 102 -25.87 4.47 -1.36
CA VAL A 102 -25.36 5.83 -1.51
C VAL A 102 -23.83 5.82 -1.35
N VAL A 103 -23.14 6.27 -2.38
CA VAL A 103 -21.68 6.45 -2.38
C VAL A 103 -21.32 7.93 -2.50
N THR A 104 -20.16 8.33 -2.02
CA THR A 104 -19.64 9.70 -2.22
C THR A 104 -18.17 9.67 -2.60
N THR A 105 -17.74 10.57 -3.49
CA THR A 105 -16.32 10.85 -3.74
C THR A 105 -15.83 11.98 -2.83
N VAL A 106 -14.72 11.73 -2.15
CA VAL A 106 -14.04 12.65 -1.23
C VAL A 106 -12.80 13.20 -1.94
N HIS A 107 -12.90 14.47 -2.37
CA HIS A 107 -11.88 15.13 -3.20
C HIS A 107 -10.78 15.82 -2.38
N SER A 108 -11.06 16.17 -1.12
CA SER A 108 -10.17 16.92 -0.24
C SER A 108 -10.31 16.47 1.20
N ASP A 109 -9.40 16.91 2.06
CA ASP A 109 -9.56 16.74 3.50
C ASP A 109 -10.75 17.58 3.99
N TYR A 110 -11.91 16.94 4.15
CA TYR A 110 -13.16 17.58 4.54
C TYR A 110 -13.10 18.36 5.88
N ARG A 111 -12.07 18.15 6.71
CA ARG A 111 -11.84 18.92 7.94
C ARG A 111 -11.10 20.23 7.68
N LEU A 112 -10.40 20.33 6.56
CA LEU A 112 -9.60 21.49 6.16
C LEU A 112 -10.36 22.41 5.17
N ASP A 113 -11.44 21.95 4.53
CA ASP A 113 -12.20 22.69 3.51
C ASP A 113 -12.72 24.05 4.00
N TYR A 114 -12.86 24.23 5.30
CA TYR A 114 -13.38 25.46 5.92
C TYR A 114 -12.36 26.16 6.81
N LEU A 115 -11.04 25.94 6.60
CA LEU A 115 -10.01 26.69 7.29
C LEU A 115 -10.11 28.18 6.96
N GLY A 116 -10.01 29.05 7.97
CA GLY A 116 -10.19 30.50 7.83
C GLY A 116 -11.65 30.98 7.86
N ARG A 117 -12.63 30.06 7.92
CA ARG A 117 -14.08 30.40 7.99
C ARG A 117 -14.73 29.72 9.22
N PRO A 118 -14.54 30.23 10.44
CA PRO A 118 -14.89 29.52 11.67
C PRO A 118 -16.38 29.16 11.77
N PHE A 119 -17.29 30.02 11.33
CA PHE A 119 -18.72 29.72 11.32
C PHE A 119 -19.10 28.60 10.36
N SER A 120 -18.56 28.62 9.15
CA SER A 120 -18.76 27.55 8.14
C SER A 120 -18.15 26.23 8.58
N ARG A 121 -17.03 26.25 9.31
CA ARG A 121 -16.39 25.07 9.88
C ARG A 121 -17.27 24.38 10.92
N VAL A 122 -17.88 25.13 11.83
CA VAL A 122 -18.76 24.57 12.89
C VAL A 122 -20.07 24.06 12.30
N THR A 123 -20.63 24.69 11.28
CA THR A 123 -21.91 24.31 10.67
C THR A 123 -21.74 23.28 9.57
N TYR A 124 -21.22 23.69 8.43
CA TYR A 124 -21.08 22.82 7.24
C TYR A 124 -20.06 21.69 7.43
N GLY A 125 -18.95 21.95 8.13
CA GLY A 125 -17.95 20.93 8.42
C GLY A 125 -18.48 19.81 9.32
N THR A 126 -19.26 20.16 10.35
CA THR A 126 -19.91 19.17 11.25
C THR A 126 -20.98 18.39 10.52
N ILE A 127 -21.85 19.07 9.76
CA ILE A 127 -22.91 18.43 8.95
C ILE A 127 -22.31 17.47 7.94
N ASN A 128 -21.25 17.88 7.22
CA ASN A 128 -20.57 17.01 6.26
C ASN A 128 -19.93 15.80 6.93
N THR A 129 -19.28 15.98 8.08
CA THR A 129 -18.69 14.87 8.86
C THR A 129 -19.75 13.84 9.26
N LEU A 130 -20.91 14.30 9.74
CA LEU A 130 -22.02 13.43 10.12
C LEU A 130 -22.66 12.75 8.90
N ALA A 131 -22.82 13.47 7.80
CA ALA A 131 -23.34 12.93 6.56
C ALA A 131 -22.40 11.83 6.02
N LEU A 132 -21.10 12.11 5.91
CA LEU A 132 -20.10 11.14 5.47
C LEU A 132 -20.16 9.84 6.28
N ARG A 133 -20.39 9.89 7.59
CA ARG A 133 -20.51 8.69 8.44
C ARG A 133 -21.79 7.89 8.19
N ARG A 134 -22.82 8.52 7.62
CA ARG A 134 -24.13 7.89 7.37
C ARG A 134 -24.29 7.31 5.97
N LEU A 135 -23.44 7.68 5.03
CA LEU A 135 -23.46 7.09 3.68
C LEU A 135 -23.01 5.62 3.72
N ASP A 136 -23.34 4.85 2.68
CA ASP A 136 -22.96 3.43 2.63
C ASP A 136 -21.48 3.27 2.25
N TYR A 137 -21.00 4.01 1.24
CA TYR A 137 -19.66 3.88 0.71
C TYR A 137 -19.00 5.23 0.47
N ARG A 138 -17.66 5.27 0.43
CA ARG A 138 -16.85 6.46 0.11
C ARG A 138 -15.75 6.05 -0.87
N ILE A 139 -15.48 6.94 -1.79
CA ILE A 139 -14.39 6.82 -2.75
C ILE A 139 -13.40 7.94 -2.42
N GLY A 140 -12.16 7.59 -2.11
CA GLY A 140 -11.07 8.56 -1.99
C GLY A 140 -10.38 8.76 -3.35
N VAL A 141 -10.04 10.00 -3.68
CA VAL A 141 -9.35 10.31 -4.95
C VAL A 141 -7.87 9.94 -4.97
N SER A 142 -7.39 9.27 -3.94
CA SER A 142 -6.07 8.65 -3.84
C SER A 142 -6.04 7.64 -2.69
N ASP A 143 -5.06 6.75 -2.67
CA ASP A 143 -4.84 5.85 -1.54
C ASP A 143 -4.52 6.62 -0.25
N ALA A 144 -3.78 7.73 -0.33
CA ALA A 144 -3.54 8.62 0.80
C ALA A 144 -4.86 9.18 1.39
N MET A 145 -5.86 9.50 0.54
CA MET A 145 -7.18 9.92 1.01
C MET A 145 -7.92 8.77 1.70
N VAL A 146 -7.85 7.57 1.16
CA VAL A 146 -8.45 6.37 1.80
C VAL A 146 -7.77 6.08 3.13
N ASP A 147 -6.45 6.18 3.22
CA ASP A 147 -5.69 6.02 4.47
C ASP A 147 -6.08 7.07 5.51
N LEU A 148 -6.26 8.31 5.08
CA LEU A 148 -6.77 9.37 5.94
C LEU A 148 -8.17 9.05 6.49
N LEU A 149 -9.06 8.52 5.64
CA LEU A 149 -10.41 8.09 6.08
C LEU A 149 -10.33 6.91 7.05
N ILE A 150 -9.48 5.91 6.79
CA ILE A 150 -9.23 4.78 7.71
C ILE A 150 -8.72 5.28 9.06
N SER A 151 -7.74 6.19 9.07
CA SER A 151 -7.19 6.78 10.30
C SER A 151 -8.24 7.53 11.13
N ARG A 152 -9.26 8.08 10.46
CA ARG A 152 -10.42 8.76 11.08
C ARG A 152 -11.54 7.80 11.51
N GLY A 153 -11.34 6.50 11.36
CA GLY A 153 -12.24 5.46 11.85
C GLY A 153 -13.35 5.06 10.88
N PHE A 154 -13.23 5.40 9.58
CA PHE A 154 -14.13 4.85 8.57
C PHE A 154 -13.83 3.36 8.33
N ASP A 155 -14.86 2.61 7.99
CA ASP A 155 -14.79 1.17 7.74
C ASP A 155 -14.03 0.89 6.43
N PRO A 156 -12.87 0.19 6.45
CA PRO A 156 -12.11 -0.12 5.25
C PRO A 156 -12.90 -0.89 4.17
N ASP A 157 -13.81 -1.78 4.58
CA ASP A 157 -14.64 -2.56 3.64
C ASP A 157 -15.65 -1.69 2.86
N ARG A 158 -15.81 -0.41 3.25
CA ARG A 158 -16.72 0.57 2.65
C ARG A 158 -15.98 1.73 1.97
N LEU A 159 -14.69 1.56 1.75
CA LEU A 159 -13.82 2.53 1.11
C LEU A 159 -13.28 1.98 -0.21
N PHE A 160 -13.20 2.84 -1.20
CA PHE A 160 -12.60 2.55 -2.50
C PHE A 160 -11.62 3.65 -2.86
N THR A 161 -10.64 3.34 -3.68
CA THR A 161 -9.74 4.31 -4.28
C THR A 161 -10.08 4.47 -5.75
N ILE A 162 -10.13 5.73 -6.20
CA ILE A 162 -10.14 6.11 -7.62
C ILE A 162 -9.19 7.29 -7.78
N TYR A 163 -8.30 7.22 -8.75
CA TYR A 163 -7.43 8.36 -9.04
C TYR A 163 -8.07 9.29 -10.05
N ASN A 164 -7.68 10.57 -10.01
CA ASN A 164 -8.11 11.55 -11.00
C ASN A 164 -7.52 11.20 -12.36
N GLY A 165 -8.36 10.70 -13.27
CA GLY A 165 -7.95 10.32 -14.60
C GLY A 165 -7.66 11.52 -15.49
N LEU A 166 -6.69 11.37 -16.39
CA LEU A 166 -6.36 12.33 -17.42
C LEU A 166 -6.45 11.68 -18.80
N ASP A 167 -6.90 12.43 -19.79
CA ASP A 167 -6.83 12.04 -21.19
C ASP A 167 -5.38 12.20 -21.70
N PHE A 168 -4.73 11.06 -21.96
CA PHE A 168 -3.37 10.97 -22.48
C PHE A 168 -3.28 10.98 -24.01
N SER A 169 -4.39 11.22 -24.73
CA SER A 169 -4.36 11.37 -26.17
C SER A 169 -3.35 12.44 -26.59
N PRO A 170 -2.57 12.22 -27.65
CA PRO A 170 -1.60 13.19 -28.14
C PRO A 170 -2.25 14.55 -28.41
N ARG A 171 -1.68 15.60 -27.87
CA ARG A 171 -2.14 16.97 -28.06
C ARG A 171 -1.02 17.81 -28.65
N HIS A 172 -1.30 18.50 -29.74
CA HIS A 172 -0.35 19.46 -30.29
C HIS A 172 -0.39 20.78 -29.51
N PRO A 173 0.76 21.41 -29.23
CA PRO A 173 0.77 22.75 -28.64
C PRO A 173 0.13 23.76 -29.63
N ALA A 174 -0.58 24.74 -29.08
CA ALA A 174 -1.16 25.79 -29.88
C ALA A 174 -0.10 26.76 -30.46
N MET A 175 1.10 26.73 -29.85
CA MET A 175 2.21 27.61 -30.20
C MET A 175 3.53 26.86 -30.04
N ASP A 176 4.50 27.17 -30.89
CA ASP A 176 5.88 26.67 -30.78
C ASP A 176 6.53 27.15 -29.47
N ARG A 177 7.45 26.33 -28.94
CA ARG A 177 8.14 26.54 -27.65
C ARG A 177 8.76 27.94 -27.55
N GLN A 178 9.54 28.34 -28.54
CA GLN A 178 10.25 29.65 -28.53
C GLN A 178 9.29 30.83 -28.62
N ALA A 179 8.22 30.67 -29.41
CA ALA A 179 7.18 31.70 -29.51
C ALA A 179 6.42 31.84 -28.20
N TYR A 180 6.11 30.71 -27.51
CA TYR A 180 5.45 30.74 -26.23
C TYR A 180 6.33 31.39 -25.12
N LEU A 181 7.59 30.99 -24.99
CA LEU A 181 8.51 31.56 -24.00
C LEU A 181 8.65 33.08 -24.19
N ARG A 182 8.79 33.56 -25.43
CA ARG A 182 8.79 35.01 -25.75
C ARG A 182 7.47 35.68 -25.37
N SER A 183 6.33 35.04 -25.63
CA SER A 183 5.01 35.63 -25.35
C SER A 183 4.76 35.85 -23.85
N VAL A 184 5.35 35.01 -23.00
CA VAL A 184 5.27 35.16 -21.53
C VAL A 184 6.42 36.00 -20.97
N GLY A 185 7.37 36.46 -21.77
CA GLY A 185 8.48 37.32 -21.38
C GLY A 185 9.67 36.58 -20.77
N LEU A 186 9.85 35.28 -21.06
CA LEU A 186 11.05 34.53 -20.66
C LEU A 186 12.08 34.51 -21.78
N GLU A 187 13.21 35.16 -21.56
CA GLU A 187 14.36 35.08 -22.45
C GLU A 187 15.10 33.73 -22.27
N ALA A 188 14.99 32.88 -23.27
CA ALA A 188 15.63 31.58 -23.29
C ALA A 188 15.98 31.19 -24.73
N ASP A 189 17.16 30.67 -24.95
CA ASP A 189 17.60 30.04 -26.20
C ASP A 189 17.54 28.51 -26.09
N ASP A 190 17.93 27.81 -27.15
CA ASP A 190 17.86 26.36 -27.22
C ASP A 190 18.84 25.65 -26.26
N SER A 191 19.80 26.37 -25.70
CA SER A 191 20.73 25.85 -24.66
C SER A 191 20.14 25.90 -23.25
N CYS A 192 19.05 26.66 -23.08
CA CYS A 192 18.42 26.81 -21.78
C CYS A 192 17.57 25.60 -21.40
N VAL A 193 17.67 25.20 -20.14
CA VAL A 193 16.83 24.18 -19.51
C VAL A 193 15.74 24.88 -18.71
N ILE A 194 14.47 24.62 -19.06
CA ILE A 194 13.30 25.29 -18.45
C ILE A 194 12.68 24.40 -17.40
N ALA A 195 12.85 24.74 -16.12
CA ALA A 195 12.06 24.16 -15.04
C ALA A 195 10.75 24.93 -14.89
N GLY A 196 9.65 24.25 -14.61
CA GLY A 196 8.37 24.95 -14.48
C GLY A 196 7.44 24.34 -13.44
N ILE A 197 6.52 25.19 -12.94
CA ILE A 197 5.44 24.80 -12.05
C ILE A 197 4.12 25.43 -12.53
N ALA A 198 3.03 24.64 -12.51
CA ALA A 198 1.67 25.14 -12.66
C ALA A 198 0.92 24.98 -11.34
N ALA A 199 0.71 26.09 -10.63
CA ALA A 199 0.10 26.05 -9.30
C ALA A 199 -0.58 27.37 -8.92
N ARG A 200 -1.59 27.29 -8.02
CA ARG A 200 -2.12 28.49 -7.35
C ARG A 200 -1.05 29.06 -6.43
N LEU A 201 -0.80 30.34 -6.49
CA LEU A 201 0.24 31.00 -5.68
C LEU A 201 -0.27 31.29 -4.25
N ASN A 202 -0.31 30.23 -3.42
CA ASN A 202 -0.74 30.28 -2.02
C ASN A 202 0.25 29.53 -1.12
N PRO A 203 0.18 29.66 0.22
CA PRO A 203 1.15 29.03 1.14
C PRO A 203 1.26 27.51 1.02
N VAL A 204 0.16 26.82 0.66
CA VAL A 204 0.15 25.34 0.57
C VAL A 204 1.01 24.85 -0.59
N LYS A 205 1.15 25.63 -1.65
CA LYS A 205 1.94 25.26 -2.85
C LYS A 205 3.44 25.53 -2.70
N ASP A 206 3.83 26.30 -1.69
CA ASP A 206 5.20 26.58 -1.28
C ASP A 206 6.16 26.90 -2.46
N VAL A 207 5.71 27.77 -3.35
CA VAL A 207 6.52 28.22 -4.50
C VAL A 207 7.77 28.99 -4.02
N ALA A 208 7.78 29.48 -2.79
CA ALA A 208 8.96 30.10 -2.17
C ALA A 208 10.14 29.10 -2.06
N THR A 209 9.88 27.84 -1.69
CA THR A 209 10.91 26.79 -1.67
C THR A 209 11.43 26.52 -3.08
N LEU A 210 10.56 26.56 -4.13
CA LEU A 210 11.01 26.43 -5.52
C LEU A 210 11.98 27.53 -5.91
N ILE A 211 11.65 28.80 -5.63
CA ILE A 211 12.51 29.94 -5.97
C ILE A 211 13.86 29.88 -5.24
N ARG A 212 13.87 29.49 -3.94
CA ARG A 212 15.11 29.30 -3.17
C ARG A 212 15.97 28.17 -3.73
N GLY A 213 15.39 27.01 -4.02
CA GLY A 213 16.09 25.89 -4.63
C GLY A 213 16.61 26.23 -6.03
N PHE A 214 15.80 26.90 -6.84
CA PHE A 214 16.20 27.38 -8.15
C PHE A 214 17.38 28.35 -8.10
N ALA A 215 17.37 29.32 -7.18
CA ALA A 215 18.48 30.28 -7.04
C ALA A 215 19.82 29.58 -6.76
N LYS A 216 19.80 28.56 -5.88
CA LYS A 216 20.98 27.71 -5.58
C LYS A 216 21.41 26.89 -6.80
N ALA A 217 20.45 26.30 -7.52
CA ALA A 217 20.72 25.48 -8.71
C ALA A 217 21.23 26.33 -9.87
N HIS A 218 20.68 27.54 -10.08
CA HIS A 218 21.11 28.46 -11.12
C HIS A 218 22.57 28.92 -10.95
N ALA A 219 23.03 29.07 -9.71
CA ALA A 219 24.44 29.37 -9.44
C ALA A 219 25.41 28.31 -9.97
N ALA A 220 24.99 27.01 -9.96
CA ALA A 220 25.74 25.90 -10.51
C ALA A 220 25.45 25.61 -11.99
N CYS A 221 24.28 26.00 -12.48
CA CYS A 221 23.80 25.75 -13.85
C CYS A 221 23.19 27.05 -14.44
N PRO A 222 24.00 27.99 -14.96
CA PRO A 222 23.52 29.29 -15.46
C PRO A 222 22.51 29.22 -16.62
N GLN A 223 22.44 28.09 -17.35
CA GLN A 223 21.46 27.82 -18.40
C GLN A 223 20.06 27.51 -17.86
N LEU A 224 19.89 27.28 -16.55
CA LEU A 224 18.58 26.96 -15.97
C LEU A 224 17.69 28.21 -15.94
N ARG A 225 16.42 28.06 -16.31
CA ARG A 225 15.37 29.09 -16.22
C ARG A 225 14.18 28.53 -15.46
N LEU A 226 13.41 29.42 -14.85
CA LEU A 226 12.20 29.03 -14.10
C LEU A 226 10.96 29.72 -14.67
N LEU A 227 9.94 28.93 -15.00
CA LEU A 227 8.65 29.40 -15.50
C LEU A 227 7.54 29.04 -14.52
N ILE A 228 6.88 30.04 -13.95
CA ILE A 228 5.82 29.88 -12.95
C ILE A 228 4.48 30.26 -13.57
N ALA A 229 3.59 29.27 -13.78
CA ALA A 229 2.23 29.47 -14.23
C ALA A 229 1.26 29.44 -13.05
N GLY A 230 0.42 30.44 -12.95
CA GLY A 230 -0.60 30.57 -11.91
C GLY A 230 -0.71 31.97 -11.34
N ASP A 231 -1.72 32.15 -10.49
CA ASP A 231 -2.01 33.40 -9.80
C ASP A 231 -2.40 33.13 -8.36
N GLY A 232 -2.32 34.13 -7.49
CA GLY A 232 -2.70 34.01 -6.09
C GLY A 232 -2.12 35.10 -5.20
N GLU A 233 -2.52 35.05 -3.94
CA GLU A 233 -2.21 36.04 -2.91
C GLU A 233 -0.71 36.25 -2.62
N GLN A 234 0.13 35.29 -3.01
CA GLN A 234 1.59 35.34 -2.78
C GLN A 234 2.38 35.91 -3.97
N LEU A 235 1.76 36.31 -5.08
CA LEU A 235 2.48 36.72 -6.30
C LEU A 235 3.52 37.80 -6.04
N ASP A 236 3.15 38.89 -5.35
CA ASP A 236 4.07 40.01 -5.11
C ASP A 236 5.22 39.62 -4.16
N MET A 237 4.92 38.82 -3.13
CA MET A 237 5.92 38.28 -2.21
C MET A 237 6.93 37.39 -2.95
N LEU A 238 6.46 36.55 -3.88
CA LEU A 238 7.33 35.63 -4.65
C LEU A 238 8.21 36.39 -5.65
N LYS A 239 7.70 37.46 -6.29
CA LYS A 239 8.50 38.37 -7.11
C LYS A 239 9.58 39.08 -6.30
N GLY A 240 9.23 39.55 -5.11
CA GLY A 240 10.17 40.14 -4.18
C GLY A 240 11.29 39.19 -3.76
N LEU A 241 10.93 37.93 -3.44
CA LEU A 241 11.89 36.87 -3.12
C LEU A 241 12.87 36.58 -4.27
N ALA A 242 12.37 36.50 -5.51
CA ALA A 242 13.24 36.31 -6.67
C ALA A 242 14.23 37.48 -6.88
N ALA A 243 13.81 38.72 -6.61
CA ALA A 243 14.67 39.89 -6.66
C ALA A 243 15.70 39.87 -5.53
N GLU A 244 15.30 39.56 -4.30
CA GLU A 244 16.18 39.42 -3.13
C GLU A 244 17.29 38.38 -3.37
N LEU A 245 16.97 37.28 -4.00
CA LEU A 245 17.90 36.19 -4.33
C LEU A 245 18.71 36.43 -5.61
N GLY A 246 18.51 37.58 -6.28
CA GLY A 246 19.25 37.97 -7.49
C GLY A 246 18.92 37.19 -8.75
N VAL A 247 17.77 36.50 -8.81
CA VAL A 247 17.36 35.64 -9.92
C VAL A 247 16.11 36.16 -10.67
N ALA A 248 15.71 37.40 -10.45
CA ALA A 248 14.52 37.98 -11.05
C ALA A 248 14.51 37.94 -12.61
N GLY A 249 15.69 38.05 -13.24
CA GLY A 249 15.82 37.95 -14.71
C GLY A 249 15.72 36.54 -15.26
N GLN A 250 15.80 35.52 -14.42
CA GLN A 250 15.75 34.11 -14.81
C GLN A 250 14.45 33.40 -14.39
N VAL A 251 13.59 34.10 -13.64
CA VAL A 251 12.29 33.62 -13.17
C VAL A 251 11.18 34.40 -13.86
N CYS A 252 10.34 33.73 -14.61
CA CYS A 252 9.18 34.31 -15.27
C CYS A 252 7.88 33.89 -14.61
N PHE A 253 7.01 34.84 -14.31
CA PHE A 253 5.66 34.64 -13.82
C PHE A 253 4.66 34.81 -14.99
N ALA A 254 4.22 33.69 -15.57
CA ALA A 254 3.34 33.69 -16.76
C ALA A 254 1.87 34.05 -16.43
N GLY A 255 1.51 34.22 -15.16
CA GLY A 255 0.13 34.43 -14.75
C GLY A 255 -0.75 33.19 -14.93
N TRP A 256 -2.06 33.41 -15.01
CA TRP A 256 -3.01 32.33 -15.23
C TRP A 256 -2.93 31.79 -16.66
N VAL A 257 -2.57 30.54 -16.83
CA VAL A 257 -2.44 29.87 -18.14
C VAL A 257 -3.68 28.99 -18.39
N THR A 258 -4.34 29.22 -19.54
CA THR A 258 -5.50 28.43 -20.00
C THR A 258 -5.09 27.24 -20.87
N ASP A 259 -4.06 27.39 -21.70
CA ASP A 259 -3.47 26.34 -22.51
C ASP A 259 -2.31 25.68 -21.74
N THR A 260 -2.66 24.78 -20.82
CA THR A 260 -1.66 24.03 -20.04
C THR A 260 -0.82 23.10 -20.91
N ASN A 261 -1.36 22.65 -22.06
CA ASN A 261 -0.61 21.77 -22.95
C ASN A 261 0.62 22.47 -23.57
N THR A 262 0.45 23.68 -24.09
CA THR A 262 1.57 24.50 -24.63
C THR A 262 2.57 24.83 -23.49
N PHE A 263 2.07 25.15 -22.30
CA PHE A 263 2.93 25.38 -21.12
C PHE A 263 3.81 24.16 -20.83
N TYR A 264 3.24 22.96 -20.61
CA TYR A 264 4.04 21.77 -20.27
C TYR A 264 4.98 21.36 -21.41
N GLN A 265 4.58 21.47 -22.66
CA GLN A 265 5.45 21.16 -23.80
C GLN A 265 6.60 22.18 -23.99
N SER A 266 6.54 23.32 -23.30
CA SER A 266 7.62 24.31 -23.29
C SER A 266 8.66 24.08 -22.18
N LEU A 267 8.42 23.13 -21.29
CA LEU A 267 9.31 22.78 -20.17
C LEU A 267 10.29 21.66 -20.54
N ASP A 268 11.36 21.57 -19.77
CA ASP A 268 12.30 20.43 -19.72
C ASP A 268 12.19 19.67 -18.40
N ILE A 269 11.73 20.32 -17.32
CA ILE A 269 11.57 19.77 -15.99
C ILE A 269 10.26 20.27 -15.39
N ASN A 270 9.38 19.36 -14.99
CA ASN A 270 8.19 19.70 -14.21
C ASN A 270 8.53 19.70 -12.72
N THR A 271 7.96 20.64 -11.94
CA THR A 271 8.18 20.73 -10.51
C THR A 271 6.88 20.85 -9.72
N LEU A 272 6.86 20.31 -8.50
CA LEU A 272 5.77 20.48 -7.54
C LEU A 272 6.36 20.58 -6.12
N THR A 273 6.14 21.71 -5.43
CA THR A 273 6.75 21.99 -4.13
C THR A 273 5.74 22.01 -2.97
N SER A 274 4.52 21.58 -3.20
CA SER A 274 3.43 21.67 -2.24
C SER A 274 3.73 21.03 -0.88
N LEU A 275 3.19 21.64 0.18
CA LEU A 275 3.23 21.10 1.55
C LEU A 275 2.15 20.03 1.79
N SER A 276 1.12 19.99 0.94
CA SER A 276 0.03 19.00 1.02
C SER A 276 -0.65 18.83 -0.33
N GLU A 277 -0.85 17.59 -0.74
CA GLU A 277 -1.58 17.23 -1.96
C GLU A 277 -2.42 15.98 -1.73
N THR A 278 -3.54 15.87 -2.43
CA THR A 278 -4.29 14.62 -2.52
C THR A 278 -3.85 13.80 -3.73
N PHE A 279 -4.05 14.34 -4.93
CA PHE A 279 -3.51 13.83 -6.19
C PHE A 279 -3.54 14.97 -7.22
N PRO A 280 -2.43 15.69 -7.43
CA PRO A 280 -2.43 16.91 -8.24
C PRO A 280 -2.36 16.61 -9.73
N TYR A 281 -3.26 17.24 -10.53
CA TYR A 281 -3.23 17.15 -11.98
C TYR A 281 -1.92 17.63 -12.61
N ALA A 282 -1.22 18.57 -11.97
CA ALA A 282 0.07 19.06 -12.43
C ALA A 282 1.12 17.94 -12.64
N LEU A 283 1.02 16.85 -11.88
CA LEU A 283 1.91 15.68 -12.06
C LEU A 283 1.52 14.86 -13.29
N THR A 284 0.22 14.57 -13.46
CA THR A 284 -0.27 13.78 -14.61
C THR A 284 -0.21 14.57 -15.92
N GLU A 285 -0.38 15.90 -15.87
CA GLU A 285 -0.18 16.78 -17.03
C GLU A 285 1.30 16.84 -17.44
N GLY A 286 2.23 16.95 -16.47
CA GLY A 286 3.66 16.83 -16.71
C GLY A 286 4.05 15.46 -17.28
N ALA A 287 3.47 14.38 -16.72
CA ALA A 287 3.65 13.02 -17.21
C ALA A 287 3.13 12.84 -18.64
N ARG A 288 1.97 13.46 -19.00
CA ARG A 288 1.45 13.45 -20.38
C ARG A 288 2.43 14.06 -21.37
N ALA A 289 3.14 15.12 -20.97
CA ALA A 289 4.20 15.73 -21.77
C ALA A 289 5.55 14.99 -21.69
N SER A 290 5.60 13.82 -21.03
CA SER A 290 6.82 13.01 -20.80
C SER A 290 7.92 13.80 -20.10
N LEU A 291 7.57 14.73 -19.20
CA LEU A 291 8.53 15.52 -18.45
C LEU A 291 9.05 14.78 -17.22
N PRO A 292 10.36 14.78 -16.96
CA PRO A 292 10.90 14.38 -15.68
C PRO A 292 10.33 15.32 -14.61
N THR A 293 9.89 14.75 -13.48
CA THR A 293 9.23 15.53 -12.45
C THR A 293 10.01 15.48 -11.12
N ILE A 294 10.24 16.66 -10.54
CA ILE A 294 10.75 16.81 -9.17
C ILE A 294 9.59 17.24 -8.29
N SER A 295 9.28 16.47 -7.25
CA SER A 295 8.15 16.78 -6.38
C SER A 295 8.47 16.63 -4.90
N SER A 296 7.81 17.43 -4.06
CA SER A 296 7.80 17.18 -2.62
C SER A 296 7.08 15.87 -2.30
N ARG A 297 7.59 15.12 -1.31
CA ARG A 297 7.06 13.82 -0.87
C ARG A 297 5.84 14.00 0.02
N VAL A 298 4.68 14.32 -0.56
CA VAL A 298 3.44 14.62 0.17
C VAL A 298 2.22 13.90 -0.41
N GLY A 299 1.30 13.51 0.45
CA GLY A 299 -0.03 12.99 0.08
C GLY A 299 0.02 11.83 -0.94
N GLY A 300 -0.67 12.01 -2.07
CA GLY A 300 -0.73 11.02 -3.15
C GLY A 300 0.47 10.98 -4.10
N VAL A 301 1.44 11.89 -3.96
CA VAL A 301 2.61 11.97 -4.86
C VAL A 301 3.45 10.69 -4.87
N PRO A 302 3.77 10.04 -3.72
CA PRO A 302 4.57 8.82 -3.70
C PRO A 302 3.90 7.58 -4.34
N TYR A 303 2.62 7.65 -4.67
CA TYR A 303 1.95 6.59 -5.42
C TYR A 303 2.18 6.69 -6.93
N LEU A 304 2.42 7.91 -7.44
CA LEU A 304 2.75 8.14 -8.84
C LEU A 304 4.27 8.13 -9.08
N ILE A 305 5.03 8.77 -8.19
CA ILE A 305 6.48 8.95 -8.34
C ILE A 305 7.24 7.98 -7.43
N ASP A 306 7.97 7.06 -8.05
CA ASP A 306 8.98 6.22 -7.41
C ASP A 306 10.32 6.93 -7.53
N HIS A 307 10.88 7.34 -6.38
CA HIS A 307 12.09 8.15 -6.34
C HIS A 307 13.28 7.46 -7.01
N GLY A 308 13.92 8.15 -7.96
CA GLY A 308 15.06 7.63 -8.72
C GLY A 308 14.67 6.74 -9.91
N VAL A 309 13.43 6.25 -9.99
CA VAL A 309 12.95 5.33 -11.03
C VAL A 309 12.21 6.07 -12.15
N ASN A 310 11.21 6.88 -11.79
CA ASN A 310 10.37 7.64 -12.73
C ASN A 310 10.24 9.12 -12.38
N GLY A 311 10.98 9.59 -11.39
CA GLY A 311 10.99 10.99 -10.95
C GLY A 311 11.83 11.15 -9.69
N LEU A 312 11.96 12.40 -9.21
CA LEU A 312 12.75 12.71 -8.03
C LEU A 312 11.86 13.31 -6.94
N LEU A 313 11.95 12.76 -5.74
CA LEU A 313 11.21 13.23 -4.56
C LEU A 313 12.15 13.91 -3.58
N PHE A 314 11.69 15.00 -2.97
CA PHE A 314 12.41 15.71 -1.92
C PHE A 314 11.52 15.97 -0.69
N SER A 315 12.15 16.26 0.44
CA SER A 315 11.45 16.58 1.70
C SER A 315 10.74 17.93 1.60
N PRO A 316 9.46 18.07 1.99
CA PRO A 316 8.74 19.35 1.90
C PRO A 316 9.52 20.48 2.59
N GLY A 317 9.70 21.61 1.90
CA GLY A 317 10.44 22.78 2.38
C GLY A 317 11.96 22.69 2.23
N ASP A 318 12.53 21.56 1.79
CA ASP A 318 13.98 21.39 1.62
C ASP A 318 14.44 21.94 0.26
N ALA A 319 14.82 23.23 0.24
CA ALA A 319 15.35 23.90 -0.93
C ALA A 319 16.74 23.39 -1.36
N ASP A 320 17.52 22.79 -0.46
CA ASP A 320 18.84 22.25 -0.78
C ASP A 320 18.74 20.92 -1.52
N GLU A 321 17.85 20.02 -1.07
CA GLU A 321 17.55 18.77 -1.76
C GLU A 321 16.95 19.03 -3.15
N LEU A 322 16.00 19.96 -3.24
CA LEU A 322 15.43 20.41 -4.51
C LEU A 322 16.50 20.96 -5.46
N ALA A 323 17.44 21.78 -4.97
CA ALA A 323 18.52 22.34 -5.78
C ALA A 323 19.42 21.24 -6.35
N ARG A 324 19.79 20.25 -5.57
CA ARG A 324 20.58 19.09 -6.05
C ARG A 324 19.86 18.35 -7.20
N HIS A 325 18.56 18.12 -7.06
CA HIS A 325 17.76 17.48 -8.10
C HIS A 325 17.65 18.33 -9.38
N LEU A 326 17.45 19.64 -9.25
CA LEU A 326 17.44 20.56 -10.37
C LEU A 326 18.78 20.56 -11.13
N VAL A 327 19.91 20.59 -10.42
CA VAL A 327 21.26 20.50 -11.01
C VAL A 327 21.44 19.17 -11.76
N ALA A 328 21.11 18.05 -11.13
CA ALA A 328 21.24 16.73 -11.74
C ALA A 328 20.46 16.64 -13.06
N LEU A 329 19.19 17.07 -13.05
CA LEU A 329 18.39 17.07 -14.27
C LEU A 329 18.81 18.13 -15.28
N ALA A 330 19.34 19.31 -14.86
CA ALA A 330 19.82 20.33 -15.80
C ALA A 330 21.06 19.86 -16.58
N GLN A 331 21.93 19.09 -15.95
CA GLN A 331 23.19 18.62 -16.55
C GLN A 331 23.05 17.33 -17.37
N ASP A 332 22.05 16.51 -17.12
CA ASP A 332 21.90 15.19 -17.76
C ASP A 332 20.59 15.09 -18.55
N ALA A 333 20.67 15.27 -19.87
CA ALA A 333 19.55 15.13 -20.78
C ALA A 333 19.03 13.69 -20.92
N THR A 334 19.93 12.70 -20.78
CA THR A 334 19.59 11.26 -20.85
C THR A 334 18.73 10.88 -19.63
N LEU A 335 19.14 11.33 -18.46
CA LEU A 335 18.38 11.13 -17.22
C LEU A 335 17.00 11.81 -17.31
N ARG A 336 16.93 13.05 -17.82
CA ARG A 336 15.64 13.72 -18.06
C ARG A 336 14.71 12.87 -18.92
N HIS A 337 15.21 12.41 -20.05
CA HIS A 337 14.42 11.62 -21.01
C HIS A 337 13.95 10.28 -20.38
N HIS A 338 14.85 9.58 -19.72
CA HIS A 338 14.56 8.29 -19.08
C HIS A 338 13.48 8.41 -18.00
N LEU A 339 13.62 9.34 -17.05
CA LEU A 339 12.64 9.53 -15.98
C LEU A 339 11.29 10.00 -16.55
N GLY A 340 11.29 10.91 -17.53
CA GLY A 340 10.07 11.40 -18.15
C GLY A 340 9.29 10.32 -18.88
N GLN A 341 9.97 9.44 -19.62
CA GLN A 341 9.33 8.32 -20.30
C GLN A 341 8.74 7.30 -19.32
N ARG A 342 9.48 6.93 -18.28
CA ARG A 342 8.97 6.00 -17.26
C ARG A 342 7.77 6.57 -16.50
N LEU A 343 7.80 7.87 -16.19
CA LEU A 343 6.66 8.54 -15.55
C LEU A 343 5.44 8.54 -16.48
N HIS A 344 5.63 8.84 -17.76
CA HIS A 344 4.56 8.80 -18.77
C HIS A 344 3.94 7.40 -18.86
N GLN A 345 4.77 6.35 -18.98
CA GLN A 345 4.30 4.97 -19.08
C GLN A 345 3.44 4.60 -17.87
N LYS A 346 3.92 4.79 -16.65
CA LYS A 346 3.16 4.52 -15.43
C LYS A 346 1.86 5.33 -15.37
N ALA A 347 1.92 6.60 -15.76
CA ALA A 347 0.75 7.47 -15.73
C ALA A 347 -0.33 7.04 -16.75
N VAL A 348 0.04 6.58 -17.93
CA VAL A 348 -0.90 6.03 -18.93
C VAL A 348 -1.53 4.72 -18.42
N GLU A 349 -0.74 3.82 -17.85
CA GLU A 349 -1.23 2.52 -17.38
C GLU A 349 -2.21 2.67 -16.20
N GLU A 350 -1.91 3.52 -15.22
CA GLU A 350 -2.64 3.58 -13.97
C GLU A 350 -3.64 4.75 -13.88
N TYR A 351 -3.37 5.88 -14.57
CA TYR A 351 -4.09 7.14 -14.38
C TYR A 351 -4.73 7.68 -15.68
N ALA A 352 -4.86 6.85 -16.72
CA ALA A 352 -5.65 7.20 -17.88
C ALA A 352 -7.14 7.34 -17.52
N LEU A 353 -7.83 8.24 -18.20
CA LEU A 353 -9.25 8.49 -17.96
C LEU A 353 -10.10 7.22 -18.17
N GLU A 354 -9.75 6.40 -19.15
CA GLU A 354 -10.40 5.13 -19.44
C GLU A 354 -10.25 4.15 -18.26
N SER A 355 -9.08 4.10 -17.64
CA SER A 355 -8.83 3.27 -16.43
C SER A 355 -9.65 3.78 -15.24
N THR A 356 -9.76 5.09 -15.06
CA THR A 356 -10.61 5.73 -14.07
C THR A 356 -12.09 5.39 -14.27
N VAL A 357 -12.59 5.49 -15.50
CA VAL A 357 -13.98 5.15 -15.83
C VAL A 357 -14.27 3.67 -15.59
N ARG A 358 -13.38 2.78 -16.03
CA ARG A 358 -13.49 1.33 -15.76
C ARG A 358 -13.53 1.06 -14.26
N ARG A 359 -12.61 1.64 -13.51
CA ARG A 359 -12.56 1.51 -12.06
C ARG A 359 -13.84 2.01 -11.38
N GLN A 360 -14.42 3.12 -11.86
CA GLN A 360 -15.69 3.62 -11.33
C GLN A 360 -16.85 2.66 -11.60
N LEU A 361 -16.89 2.04 -12.78
CA LEU A 361 -17.89 1.02 -13.12
C LEU A 361 -17.74 -0.21 -12.22
N ASP A 362 -16.51 -0.71 -12.03
CA ASP A 362 -16.23 -1.84 -11.12
C ASP A 362 -16.72 -1.54 -9.69
N ILE A 363 -16.48 -0.31 -9.19
CA ILE A 363 -16.96 0.11 -7.87
C ILE A 363 -18.49 0.08 -7.79
N TYR A 364 -19.18 0.55 -8.81
CA TYR A 364 -20.64 0.51 -8.84
C TYR A 364 -21.15 -0.94 -8.86
N GLU A 365 -20.56 -1.81 -9.67
CA GLU A 365 -20.92 -3.23 -9.72
C GLU A 365 -20.68 -3.92 -8.37
N ILE A 366 -19.56 -3.65 -7.70
CA ILE A 366 -19.28 -4.15 -6.35
C ILE A 366 -20.37 -3.69 -5.37
N ILE A 367 -20.73 -2.41 -5.40
CA ILE A 367 -21.75 -1.84 -4.50
C ILE A 367 -23.10 -2.52 -4.73
N LEU A 368 -23.52 -2.69 -5.99
CA LEU A 368 -24.80 -3.31 -6.35
C LEU A 368 -24.82 -4.81 -5.99
N ARG A 369 -23.74 -5.53 -6.26
CA ARG A 369 -23.57 -6.93 -5.86
C ARG A 369 -23.66 -7.08 -4.33
N ARG A 370 -23.02 -6.21 -3.56
CA ARG A 370 -23.09 -6.19 -2.09
C ARG A 370 -24.50 -5.87 -1.59
N GLN A 371 -25.24 -5.02 -2.29
CA GLN A 371 -26.64 -4.71 -1.95
C GLN A 371 -27.57 -5.91 -2.13
N GLN A 372 -27.32 -6.75 -3.13
CA GLN A 372 -28.08 -7.97 -3.43
C GLN A 372 -27.67 -9.17 -2.57
N ARG A 373 -26.53 -9.08 -1.89
CA ARG A 373 -26.02 -10.17 -1.04
C ARG A 373 -27.00 -10.46 0.10
N PRO A 374 -27.40 -11.72 0.31
CA PRO A 374 -28.28 -12.07 1.42
C PRO A 374 -27.66 -11.64 2.76
N HIS A 375 -28.45 -10.96 3.56
CA HIS A 375 -28.05 -10.62 4.91
C HIS A 375 -28.04 -11.87 5.80
N HIS A 376 -26.88 -12.46 6.00
CA HIS A 376 -26.68 -13.50 6.99
C HIS A 376 -26.47 -12.87 8.38
N SER A 377 -27.03 -13.47 9.42
CA SER A 377 -26.81 -13.05 10.81
C SER A 377 -25.33 -13.16 11.21
N ARG A 378 -24.57 -13.98 10.49
CA ARG A 378 -23.12 -14.18 10.62
C ARG A 378 -22.47 -14.16 9.25
N ASP A 379 -21.47 -13.30 9.10
CA ASP A 379 -20.74 -13.13 7.84
C ASP A 379 -19.28 -12.81 8.09
N GLY A 380 -18.42 -13.18 7.12
CA GLY A 380 -17.00 -12.86 7.11
C GLY A 380 -16.11 -13.74 7.98
N ALA A 381 -14.86 -13.34 8.07
CA ALA A 381 -13.82 -14.01 8.84
C ALA A 381 -13.26 -13.12 9.95
N LEU A 382 -12.88 -13.73 11.10
CA LEU A 382 -12.14 -13.11 12.18
C LEU A 382 -10.81 -13.83 12.33
N VAL A 383 -9.71 -13.13 12.02
CA VAL A 383 -8.34 -13.68 12.04
C VAL A 383 -7.65 -13.28 13.34
N CYS A 384 -7.05 -14.25 14.01
CA CYS A 384 -6.32 -14.09 15.27
C CYS A 384 -4.93 -14.73 15.14
N GLY A 385 -3.90 -13.96 15.46
CA GLY A 385 -2.49 -14.38 15.45
C GLY A 385 -1.61 -13.43 16.27
N ALA A 386 -0.31 -13.47 16.05
CA ALA A 386 0.65 -12.63 16.77
C ALA A 386 0.87 -11.24 16.12
N TYR A 387 -0.16 -10.68 15.50
CA TYR A 387 -0.12 -9.53 14.62
C TYR A 387 0.06 -8.17 15.33
N GLY A 388 0.66 -7.22 14.59
CA GLY A 388 0.88 -5.85 15.06
C GLY A 388 1.96 -5.71 16.13
N ARG A 389 2.98 -6.58 16.11
CA ARG A 389 4.15 -6.55 17.00
C ARG A 389 5.43 -6.09 16.31
N GLY A 390 5.40 -5.90 14.98
CA GLY A 390 6.58 -5.56 14.17
C GLY A 390 7.47 -6.76 13.90
N ASN A 391 6.89 -7.95 13.75
CA ASN A 391 7.55 -9.16 13.26
C ASN A 391 7.15 -9.37 11.81
N ALA A 392 8.11 -9.21 10.89
CA ALA A 392 7.87 -9.28 9.44
C ALA A 392 7.28 -10.64 9.00
N GLY A 393 7.62 -11.75 9.69
CA GLY A 393 7.07 -13.07 9.40
C GLY A 393 5.58 -13.19 9.77
N ASP A 394 5.19 -12.74 10.97
CA ASP A 394 3.78 -12.76 11.39
C ASP A 394 2.95 -11.80 10.54
N ASP A 395 3.53 -10.65 10.16
CA ASP A 395 2.90 -9.66 9.28
C ASP A 395 2.67 -10.23 7.88
N ALA A 396 3.65 -10.94 7.32
CA ALA A 396 3.55 -11.62 6.03
C ALA A 396 2.47 -12.74 6.05
N ILE A 397 2.38 -13.50 7.13
CA ILE A 397 1.32 -14.51 7.30
C ILE A 397 -0.07 -13.84 7.24
N LEU A 398 -0.25 -12.72 7.93
CA LEU A 398 -1.51 -11.99 7.89
C LEU A 398 -1.84 -11.51 6.49
N GLU A 399 -0.83 -10.97 5.78
CA GLU A 399 -0.97 -10.50 4.40
C GLU A 399 -1.43 -11.62 3.47
N ALA A 400 -0.78 -12.79 3.53
CA ALA A 400 -1.16 -13.96 2.75
C ALA A 400 -2.60 -14.42 3.05
N ILE A 401 -2.98 -14.52 4.32
CA ILE A 401 -4.35 -14.91 4.72
C ILE A 401 -5.37 -13.91 4.20
N VAL A 402 -5.13 -12.61 4.32
CA VAL A 402 -6.05 -11.57 3.84
C VAL A 402 -6.17 -11.60 2.32
N ALA A 403 -5.06 -11.76 1.60
CA ALA A 403 -5.04 -11.88 0.14
C ALA A 403 -5.86 -13.09 -0.34
N GLU A 404 -5.64 -14.27 0.24
CA GLU A 404 -6.37 -15.48 -0.08
C GLU A 404 -7.88 -15.37 0.23
N LEU A 405 -8.25 -14.83 1.39
CA LEU A 405 -9.66 -14.60 1.71
C LEU A 405 -10.35 -13.66 0.72
N ARG A 406 -9.67 -12.63 0.25
CA ARG A 406 -10.18 -11.72 -0.79
C ARG A 406 -10.22 -12.37 -2.17
N HIS A 407 -9.29 -13.27 -2.46
CA HIS A 407 -9.34 -14.05 -3.70
C HIS A 407 -10.56 -15.00 -3.72
N LEU A 408 -10.89 -15.62 -2.59
CA LEU A 408 -12.08 -16.45 -2.44
C LEU A 408 -13.38 -15.67 -2.58
N ASP A 409 -13.47 -14.53 -1.93
CA ASP A 409 -14.63 -13.63 -2.00
C ASP A 409 -14.16 -12.18 -1.74
N PRO A 410 -14.05 -11.35 -2.81
CA PRO A 410 -13.65 -9.95 -2.68
C PRO A 410 -14.55 -9.11 -1.77
N ASP A 411 -15.75 -9.58 -1.49
CA ASP A 411 -16.73 -8.93 -0.64
C ASP A 411 -16.80 -9.50 0.78
N LEU A 412 -15.94 -10.46 1.12
CA LEU A 412 -15.89 -11.07 2.44
C LEU A 412 -15.42 -10.06 3.50
N PRO A 413 -16.21 -9.74 4.53
CA PRO A 413 -15.74 -8.90 5.62
C PRO A 413 -14.64 -9.59 6.42
N VAL A 414 -13.46 -8.98 6.48
CA VAL A 414 -12.31 -9.50 7.24
C VAL A 414 -12.03 -8.64 8.45
N TRP A 415 -11.95 -9.25 9.62
CA TRP A 415 -11.58 -8.65 10.88
C TRP A 415 -10.31 -9.29 11.44
N VAL A 416 -9.44 -8.48 12.01
CA VAL A 416 -8.15 -8.95 12.55
C VAL A 416 -8.01 -8.54 14.00
N LEU A 417 -7.61 -9.49 14.86
CA LEU A 417 -7.15 -9.18 16.21
C LEU A 417 -5.68 -8.77 16.16
N SER A 418 -5.37 -7.53 16.55
CA SER A 418 -4.03 -6.97 16.47
C SER A 418 -3.63 -6.21 17.73
N ARG A 419 -2.33 -6.13 18.00
CA ARG A 419 -1.76 -5.26 19.06
C ARG A 419 -1.76 -3.79 18.64
N SER A 420 -1.66 -3.52 17.34
CA SER A 420 -1.70 -2.20 16.73
C SER A 420 -2.85 -2.13 15.73
N PRO A 421 -4.13 -2.02 16.17
CA PRO A 421 -5.28 -2.09 15.26
C PRO A 421 -5.28 -1.00 14.20
N GLN A 422 -4.76 0.19 14.50
CA GLN A 422 -4.72 1.30 13.55
C GLN A 422 -3.75 1.01 12.40
N ASP A 423 -2.55 0.56 12.73
CA ASP A 423 -1.54 0.20 11.72
C ASP A 423 -2.01 -0.98 10.86
N THR A 424 -2.61 -2.00 11.50
CA THR A 424 -3.19 -3.16 10.79
C THR A 424 -4.29 -2.74 9.82
N ARG A 425 -5.15 -1.79 10.20
CA ARG A 425 -6.21 -1.25 9.32
C ARG A 425 -5.64 -0.51 8.13
N LEU A 426 -4.59 0.28 8.34
CA LEU A 426 -3.91 1.04 7.28
C LEU A 426 -3.16 0.09 6.33
N LYS A 427 -2.33 -0.79 6.89
CA LYS A 427 -1.45 -1.66 6.10
C LYS A 427 -2.23 -2.66 5.23
N TYR A 428 -3.24 -3.33 5.80
CA TYR A 428 -3.96 -4.43 5.13
C TYR A 428 -5.35 -4.05 4.62
N ARG A 429 -5.79 -2.82 4.84
CA ARG A 429 -7.14 -2.35 4.45
C ARG A 429 -8.27 -3.25 5.00
N VAL A 430 -8.11 -3.79 6.22
CA VAL A 430 -9.07 -4.64 6.92
C VAL A 430 -9.57 -4.00 8.20
N ASN A 431 -10.71 -4.46 8.71
CA ASN A 431 -11.14 -4.07 10.03
C ASN A 431 -10.27 -4.71 11.11
N SER A 432 -9.97 -3.99 12.20
CA SER A 432 -9.13 -4.52 13.27
C SER A 432 -9.63 -4.13 14.66
N ILE A 433 -9.43 -5.04 15.60
CA ILE A 433 -9.79 -4.91 17.02
C ILE A 433 -8.56 -5.19 17.86
N TYR A 434 -8.39 -4.44 18.95
CA TYR A 434 -7.31 -4.68 19.89
C TYR A 434 -7.39 -6.09 20.50
N THR A 435 -6.29 -6.85 20.44
CA THR A 435 -6.22 -8.25 20.84
C THR A 435 -6.76 -8.51 22.25
N PHE A 436 -6.61 -7.59 23.19
CA PHE A 436 -7.15 -7.71 24.56
C PHE A 436 -8.46 -6.94 24.78
N GLY A 437 -9.08 -6.42 23.73
CA GLY A 437 -10.39 -5.83 23.77
C GLY A 437 -11.50 -6.90 23.82
N VAL A 438 -11.46 -7.77 24.85
CA VAL A 438 -12.26 -9.00 24.95
C VAL A 438 -13.74 -8.80 24.67
N PRO A 439 -14.47 -7.81 25.24
CA PRO A 439 -15.89 -7.63 24.95
C PRO A 439 -16.17 -7.32 23.48
N LYS A 440 -15.30 -6.49 22.84
CA LYS A 440 -15.47 -6.10 21.45
C LYS A 440 -15.21 -7.29 20.49
N PHE A 441 -14.15 -8.05 20.73
CA PHE A 441 -13.86 -9.17 19.84
C PHE A 441 -14.85 -10.32 20.02
N LEU A 442 -15.33 -10.64 21.24
CA LEU A 442 -16.39 -11.63 21.46
C LEU A 442 -17.69 -11.21 20.78
N TRP A 443 -18.05 -9.93 20.87
CA TRP A 443 -19.22 -9.40 20.18
C TRP A 443 -19.09 -9.54 18.66
N ARG A 444 -17.89 -9.28 18.09
CA ARG A 444 -17.64 -9.48 16.67
C ARG A 444 -17.63 -10.95 16.28
N MET A 445 -16.94 -11.78 17.08
CA MET A 445 -16.88 -13.22 16.90
C MET A 445 -18.27 -13.85 16.81
N ALA A 446 -19.23 -13.43 17.64
CA ALA A 446 -20.63 -13.89 17.59
C ALA A 446 -21.34 -13.55 16.26
N ARG A 447 -20.82 -12.62 15.47
CA ARG A 447 -21.37 -12.16 14.18
C ARG A 447 -20.54 -12.62 12.98
N THR A 448 -19.49 -13.35 13.21
CA THR A 448 -18.58 -13.85 12.18
C THR A 448 -18.90 -15.31 11.89
N ARG A 449 -18.73 -15.75 10.65
CA ARG A 449 -18.94 -17.14 10.23
C ARG A 449 -17.70 -18.00 10.49
N LEU A 450 -16.52 -17.52 10.07
CA LEU A 450 -15.26 -18.24 10.19
C LEU A 450 -14.33 -17.53 11.19
N TYR A 451 -13.84 -18.28 12.17
CA TYR A 451 -12.72 -17.87 13.01
C TYR A 451 -11.45 -18.56 12.51
N ILE A 452 -10.43 -17.78 12.21
CA ILE A 452 -9.11 -18.27 11.78
C ILE A 452 -8.10 -18.03 12.90
N ASN A 453 -7.51 -19.12 13.43
CA ASN A 453 -6.27 -19.04 14.19
C ASN A 453 -5.14 -19.12 13.18
N GLY A 454 -4.58 -17.96 12.81
CA GLY A 454 -3.78 -17.82 11.60
C GLY A 454 -2.30 -17.91 11.86
N GLY A 455 -1.68 -18.89 11.21
CA GLY A 455 -0.26 -19.03 10.96
C GLY A 455 0.69 -19.01 12.16
N GLY A 456 1.93 -19.29 11.88
CA GLY A 456 2.98 -19.26 12.89
C GLY A 456 2.93 -20.41 13.91
N SER A 457 3.84 -20.39 14.89
CA SER A 457 3.90 -21.39 15.99
C SER A 457 3.17 -20.86 17.24
N LEU A 458 1.84 -20.72 17.15
CA LEU A 458 1.02 -20.17 18.23
C LEU A 458 0.72 -21.22 19.32
N MET A 459 0.66 -22.51 18.93
CA MET A 459 0.37 -23.65 19.82
C MET A 459 1.65 -24.24 20.41
N GLN A 460 2.33 -23.47 21.27
CA GLN A 460 3.57 -23.89 21.96
C GLN A 460 3.64 -23.22 23.35
N ASP A 461 4.41 -23.79 24.28
CA ASP A 461 4.59 -23.22 25.62
C ASP A 461 6.04 -22.91 25.99
N VAL A 462 6.97 -23.01 25.03
CA VAL A 462 8.39 -22.70 25.19
C VAL A 462 8.61 -21.21 25.53
N THR A 463 7.91 -20.30 24.85
CA THR A 463 8.08 -18.86 25.05
C THR A 463 7.12 -18.30 26.09
N SER A 464 5.88 -18.81 26.17
CA SER A 464 4.87 -18.29 27.11
C SER A 464 3.65 -19.21 27.27
N HIS A 465 3.43 -19.73 28.46
CA HIS A 465 2.20 -20.44 28.83
C HIS A 465 0.95 -19.55 28.66
N ARG A 466 1.05 -18.23 28.98
CA ARG A 466 -0.07 -17.28 28.87
C ARG A 466 -0.50 -17.08 27.42
N SER A 467 0.46 -17.11 26.49
CA SER A 467 0.17 -17.00 25.04
C SER A 467 -0.63 -18.21 24.58
N LEU A 468 -0.19 -19.42 24.90
CA LEU A 468 -0.92 -20.66 24.60
C LEU A 468 -2.35 -20.62 25.17
N TRP A 469 -2.52 -20.22 26.43
CA TRP A 469 -3.84 -20.14 27.07
C TRP A 469 -4.77 -19.13 26.38
N PHE A 470 -4.23 -18.01 25.94
CA PHE A 470 -4.99 -17.02 25.18
C PHE A 470 -5.53 -17.59 23.88
N TYR A 471 -4.71 -18.26 23.08
CA TYR A 471 -5.16 -18.86 21.82
C TYR A 471 -6.16 -20.00 22.05
N LEU A 472 -5.93 -20.87 23.04
CA LEU A 472 -6.89 -21.91 23.40
C LEU A 472 -8.23 -21.32 23.88
N PHE A 473 -8.20 -20.21 24.61
CA PHE A 473 -9.41 -19.48 25.00
C PHE A 473 -10.17 -18.95 23.79
N THR A 474 -9.50 -18.28 22.85
CA THR A 474 -10.14 -17.69 21.67
C THR A 474 -10.74 -18.77 20.76
N ILE A 475 -10.05 -19.88 20.53
CA ILE A 475 -10.54 -21.07 19.81
C ILE A 475 -11.81 -21.62 20.48
N SER A 476 -11.77 -21.83 21.79
CA SER A 476 -12.92 -22.36 22.54
C SER A 476 -14.11 -21.40 22.53
N ALA A 477 -13.86 -20.09 22.64
CA ALA A 477 -14.88 -19.05 22.58
C ALA A 477 -15.54 -18.99 21.19
N ALA A 478 -14.74 -19.06 20.13
CA ALA A 478 -15.22 -19.06 18.74
C ALA A 478 -16.19 -20.23 18.51
N LYS A 479 -15.79 -21.44 18.89
CA LYS A 479 -16.66 -22.62 18.73
C LYS A 479 -17.95 -22.52 19.54
N ARG A 480 -17.89 -22.04 20.79
CA ARG A 480 -19.08 -21.83 21.63
C ARG A 480 -20.01 -20.76 21.08
N LEU A 481 -19.47 -19.74 20.42
CA LEU A 481 -20.25 -18.70 19.76
C LEU A 481 -20.77 -19.12 18.38
N GLY A 482 -20.47 -20.37 17.94
CA GLY A 482 -21.02 -20.98 16.73
C GLY A 482 -20.26 -20.66 15.45
N ASN A 483 -18.99 -20.25 15.55
CA ASN A 483 -18.13 -20.11 14.37
C ASN A 483 -17.68 -21.48 13.84
N GLN A 484 -17.41 -21.58 12.54
CA GLN A 484 -16.45 -22.53 12.02
C GLN A 484 -15.06 -22.11 12.47
N VAL A 485 -14.21 -23.05 12.87
CA VAL A 485 -12.89 -22.77 13.44
C VAL A 485 -11.81 -23.45 12.63
N LEU A 486 -10.95 -22.63 12.02
CA LEU A 486 -9.81 -23.07 11.23
C LEU A 486 -8.50 -22.66 11.88
N MET A 487 -7.58 -23.59 11.98
CA MET A 487 -6.16 -23.29 12.20
C MET A 487 -5.47 -23.28 10.84
N TYR A 488 -4.95 -22.13 10.41
CA TYR A 488 -4.53 -21.87 9.03
C TYR A 488 -3.01 -21.86 8.89
N GLY A 489 -2.44 -22.80 8.15
CA GLY A 489 -1.01 -22.88 7.86
C GLY A 489 -0.13 -22.84 9.11
N CYS A 490 -0.55 -23.52 10.17
CA CYS A 490 0.06 -23.38 11.48
C CYS A 490 1.13 -24.44 11.78
N GLY A 491 2.10 -24.06 12.66
CA GLY A 491 3.00 -24.97 13.33
C GLY A 491 2.46 -25.34 14.73
N ILE A 492 2.52 -26.61 15.09
CA ILE A 492 2.09 -27.13 16.39
C ILE A 492 3.30 -27.59 17.19
N GLY A 493 3.35 -27.20 18.44
CA GLY A 493 4.38 -27.65 19.41
C GLY A 493 5.70 -26.86 19.28
N PRO A 494 6.67 -27.27 20.14
CA PRO A 494 6.49 -28.26 21.22
C PRO A 494 5.67 -27.70 22.40
N ILE A 495 4.85 -28.54 23.00
CA ILE A 495 4.14 -28.26 24.26
C ILE A 495 4.71 -29.18 25.33
N HIS A 496 5.63 -28.67 26.15
CA HIS A 496 6.39 -29.50 27.14
C HIS A 496 5.61 -29.79 28.40
N HIS A 497 4.79 -28.81 28.85
CA HIS A 497 4.10 -29.00 30.13
C HIS A 497 2.90 -29.92 29.99
N PRO A 498 2.83 -31.06 30.78
CA PRO A 498 1.79 -32.07 30.61
C PRO A 498 0.36 -31.54 30.74
N SER A 499 0.13 -30.57 31.64
CA SER A 499 -1.20 -29.96 31.81
C SER A 499 -1.60 -29.08 30.62
N ASN A 500 -0.65 -28.37 30.00
CA ASN A 500 -0.87 -27.59 28.80
C ASN A 500 -1.13 -28.53 27.61
N ARG A 501 -0.36 -29.60 27.47
CA ARG A 501 -0.54 -30.61 26.44
C ARG A 501 -1.94 -31.24 26.50
N LYS A 502 -2.39 -31.66 27.70
CA LYS A 502 -3.76 -32.18 27.91
C LYS A 502 -4.85 -31.15 27.63
N ARG A 503 -4.61 -29.87 27.96
CA ARG A 503 -5.55 -28.78 27.68
C ARG A 503 -5.63 -28.49 26.19
N ALA A 504 -4.49 -28.41 25.51
CA ALA A 504 -4.42 -28.18 24.06
C ALA A 504 -5.12 -29.31 23.31
N SER A 505 -4.77 -30.59 23.59
CA SER A 505 -5.44 -31.74 22.99
C SER A 505 -6.95 -31.67 23.14
N ARG A 506 -7.46 -31.38 24.35
CA ARG A 506 -8.92 -31.28 24.59
C ARG A 506 -9.57 -30.15 23.78
N VAL A 507 -8.94 -28.98 23.69
CA VAL A 507 -9.49 -27.83 22.98
C VAL A 507 -9.46 -28.09 21.48
N LEU A 508 -8.34 -28.53 20.92
CA LEU A 508 -8.21 -28.88 19.51
C LEU A 508 -9.21 -29.93 19.09
N GLN A 509 -9.34 -31.00 19.85
CA GLN A 509 -10.27 -32.10 19.60
C GLN A 509 -11.75 -31.64 19.59
N LYS A 510 -12.13 -30.70 20.47
CA LYS A 510 -13.54 -30.31 20.67
C LYS A 510 -13.95 -29.05 19.91
N SER A 511 -13.02 -28.16 19.63
CA SER A 511 -13.35 -26.79 19.23
C SER A 511 -12.80 -26.40 17.86
N VAL A 512 -12.02 -27.23 17.19
CA VAL A 512 -11.48 -26.97 15.87
C VAL A 512 -12.22 -27.83 14.82
N ASP A 513 -12.53 -27.26 13.69
CA ASP A 513 -13.18 -27.98 12.59
C ASP A 513 -12.15 -28.49 11.58
N ALA A 514 -11.14 -27.66 11.25
CA ALA A 514 -10.04 -28.07 10.39
C ALA A 514 -8.72 -27.44 10.84
N ILE A 515 -7.62 -28.14 10.58
CA ILE A 515 -6.24 -27.73 10.84
C ILE A 515 -5.45 -27.92 9.56
N THR A 516 -4.93 -26.84 8.99
CA THR A 516 -3.91 -26.93 7.94
C THR A 516 -2.54 -26.71 8.55
N LEU A 517 -1.61 -27.62 8.27
CA LEU A 517 -0.28 -27.65 8.86
C LEU A 517 0.77 -27.29 7.83
N ARG A 518 1.79 -26.54 8.23
CA ARG A 518 2.89 -26.14 7.36
C ARG A 518 4.08 -27.09 7.32
N ASP A 519 4.11 -28.09 8.20
CA ASP A 519 5.19 -29.06 8.31
C ASP A 519 4.71 -30.40 8.88
N THR A 520 5.51 -31.44 8.64
CA THR A 520 5.22 -32.83 9.09
C THR A 520 5.43 -33.03 10.58
N HIS A 521 6.31 -32.27 11.22
CA HIS A 521 6.52 -32.37 12.67
C HIS A 521 5.25 -31.98 13.44
N SER A 522 4.56 -30.93 12.98
CA SER A 522 3.27 -30.51 13.53
C SER A 522 2.21 -31.61 13.45
N LEU A 523 2.26 -32.45 12.41
CA LEU A 523 1.38 -33.62 12.29
C LEU A 523 1.67 -34.65 13.36
N SER A 524 2.95 -35.02 13.54
CA SER A 524 3.38 -35.96 14.59
C SER A 524 3.00 -35.47 16.01
N GLU A 525 3.13 -34.17 16.27
CA GLU A 525 2.70 -33.56 17.54
C GLU A 525 1.19 -33.69 17.78
N LEU A 526 0.36 -33.57 16.76
CA LEU A 526 -1.09 -33.77 16.87
C LEU A 526 -1.42 -35.26 17.12
N GLU A 527 -0.76 -36.16 16.42
CA GLU A 527 -0.89 -37.61 16.61
C GLU A 527 -0.53 -38.01 18.04
N ASP A 528 0.60 -37.57 18.57
CA ASP A 528 1.06 -37.79 19.94
C ASP A 528 0.11 -37.21 21.00
N MET A 529 -0.59 -36.12 20.67
CA MET A 529 -1.63 -35.56 21.53
C MET A 529 -2.99 -36.27 21.40
N GLY A 530 -3.13 -37.22 20.49
CA GLY A 530 -4.38 -37.91 20.21
C GLY A 530 -5.47 -37.01 19.58
N VAL A 531 -5.09 -36.04 18.79
CA VAL A 531 -6.03 -35.14 18.11
C VAL A 531 -6.40 -35.72 16.74
N THR A 532 -7.63 -36.20 16.60
CA THR A 532 -8.09 -36.95 15.43
C THR A 532 -9.41 -36.46 14.86
N ARG A 533 -10.19 -35.64 15.59
CA ARG A 533 -11.51 -35.18 15.17
C ARG A 533 -11.50 -34.06 14.14
N PRO A 534 -10.63 -33.02 14.26
CA PRO A 534 -10.54 -32.02 13.19
C PRO A 534 -10.10 -32.65 11.89
N GLU A 535 -10.54 -32.10 10.75
CA GLU A 535 -9.93 -32.39 9.47
C GLU A 535 -8.49 -31.87 9.47
N ILE A 536 -7.50 -32.75 9.35
CA ILE A 536 -6.08 -32.39 9.36
C ILE A 536 -5.54 -32.47 7.93
N VAL A 537 -5.00 -31.36 7.43
CA VAL A 537 -4.49 -31.21 6.06
C VAL A 537 -3.04 -30.76 6.11
N LEU A 538 -2.13 -31.51 5.53
CA LEU A 538 -0.76 -31.07 5.33
C LEU A 538 -0.73 -30.09 4.14
N SER A 539 -0.26 -28.87 4.41
CA SER A 539 -0.17 -27.74 3.50
C SER A 539 1.24 -27.13 3.53
N ALA A 540 1.36 -25.84 3.35
CA ALA A 540 2.61 -25.09 3.48
C ALA A 540 2.42 -23.82 4.31
N ASP A 541 3.54 -23.15 4.62
CA ASP A 541 3.50 -21.82 5.25
C ASP A 541 2.81 -20.82 4.30
N PRO A 542 1.80 -20.06 4.75
CA PRO A 542 1.04 -19.15 3.87
C PRO A 542 1.91 -18.11 3.14
N THR A 543 3.08 -17.79 3.67
CA THR A 543 3.92 -16.73 3.11
C THR A 543 4.66 -17.13 1.83
N VAL A 544 4.64 -18.42 1.46
CA VAL A 544 5.32 -18.92 0.25
C VAL A 544 4.71 -18.40 -1.06
N ILE A 545 3.46 -17.95 -1.01
CA ILE A 545 2.75 -17.39 -2.17
C ILE A 545 2.96 -15.88 -2.37
N LEU A 546 3.52 -15.20 -1.38
CA LEU A 546 3.70 -13.75 -1.46
C LEU A 546 4.74 -13.39 -2.53
N PRO A 547 4.45 -12.39 -3.37
CA PRO A 547 5.40 -11.92 -4.37
C PRO A 547 6.51 -11.09 -3.71
N ALA A 548 7.65 -11.02 -4.39
CA ALA A 548 8.65 -9.98 -4.15
C ALA A 548 8.16 -8.65 -4.73
N ALA A 549 8.63 -7.53 -4.18
CA ALA A 549 8.46 -6.23 -4.83
C ALA A 549 9.21 -6.19 -6.17
N GLU A 550 8.79 -5.27 -7.04
CA GLU A 550 9.42 -5.09 -8.35
C GLU A 550 10.93 -4.86 -8.23
N PRO A 551 11.74 -5.41 -9.15
CA PRO A 551 13.20 -5.35 -9.08
C PRO A 551 13.75 -3.93 -8.89
N GLU A 552 13.16 -2.95 -9.58
CA GLU A 552 13.58 -1.55 -9.53
C GLU A 552 13.35 -0.91 -8.15
N VAL A 553 12.32 -1.32 -7.45
CA VAL A 553 12.04 -0.86 -6.07
C VAL A 553 13.12 -1.39 -5.14
N ILE A 554 13.50 -2.65 -5.31
CA ILE A 554 14.56 -3.27 -4.49
C ILE A 554 15.93 -2.67 -4.84
N ASP A 555 16.19 -2.38 -6.11
CA ASP A 555 17.42 -1.70 -6.54
C ASP A 555 17.55 -0.33 -5.87
N GLY A 556 16.49 0.49 -5.88
CA GLY A 556 16.47 1.77 -5.17
C GLY A 556 16.63 1.62 -3.66
N MET A 557 16.11 0.56 -3.05
CA MET A 557 16.33 0.28 -1.63
C MET A 557 17.79 -0.08 -1.34
N LEU A 558 18.43 -0.91 -2.17
CA LEU A 558 19.86 -1.26 -2.04
C LEU A 558 20.73 -0.02 -2.18
N GLU A 559 20.51 0.81 -3.20
CA GLU A 559 21.21 2.09 -3.39
C GLU A 559 21.07 3.02 -2.19
N SER A 560 19.87 3.15 -1.63
CA SER A 560 19.63 3.98 -0.45
C SER A 560 20.39 3.53 0.80
N GLN A 561 20.77 2.25 0.84
CA GLN A 561 21.60 1.63 1.89
C GLN A 561 23.10 1.62 1.53
N GLY A 562 23.48 2.19 0.39
CA GLY A 562 24.87 2.18 -0.10
C GLY A 562 25.32 0.83 -0.66
N LEU A 563 24.38 -0.01 -1.11
CA LEU A 563 24.60 -1.29 -1.74
C LEU A 563 24.46 -1.15 -3.27
N ASP A 564 25.32 -1.83 -4.03
CA ASP A 564 25.21 -1.88 -5.49
C ASP A 564 24.04 -2.81 -5.90
N PRO A 565 23.05 -2.36 -6.67
CA PRO A 565 21.94 -3.20 -7.14
C PRO A 565 22.38 -4.45 -7.91
N HIS A 566 23.55 -4.39 -8.54
CA HIS A 566 24.15 -5.52 -9.29
C HIS A 566 25.22 -6.29 -8.49
N GLY A 567 25.38 -5.97 -7.21
CA GLY A 567 26.31 -6.62 -6.31
C GLY A 567 25.96 -8.10 -6.06
N ARG A 568 26.95 -8.85 -5.59
CA ARG A 568 26.76 -10.26 -5.18
C ARG A 568 26.74 -10.34 -3.66
N TYR A 569 25.66 -10.88 -3.11
CA TYR A 569 25.39 -10.83 -1.69
C TYR A 569 25.15 -12.21 -1.06
N ILE A 570 25.56 -12.36 0.21
CA ILE A 570 25.14 -13.46 1.07
C ILE A 570 24.35 -12.88 2.26
N GLY A 571 23.12 -13.36 2.45
CA GLY A 571 22.25 -12.90 3.52
C GLY A 571 22.48 -13.65 4.83
N PHE A 572 22.60 -12.93 5.96
CA PHE A 572 22.61 -13.50 7.31
C PHE A 572 21.42 -13.01 8.12
N THR A 573 20.63 -13.94 8.62
CA THR A 573 19.49 -13.62 9.50
C THR A 573 19.68 -14.29 10.86
N LEU A 574 20.12 -13.52 11.83
CA LEU A 574 20.53 -14.00 13.15
C LEU A 574 19.52 -13.60 14.22
N ARG A 575 19.47 -14.37 15.29
CA ARG A 575 18.55 -14.17 16.40
C ARG A 575 19.28 -14.33 17.74
N PRO A 576 19.03 -13.48 18.75
CA PRO A 576 19.50 -13.74 20.10
C PRO A 576 18.76 -14.98 20.67
N TRP A 577 19.53 -15.98 21.03
CA TRP A 577 19.04 -17.26 21.59
C TRP A 577 20.08 -17.81 22.58
N PRO A 578 19.71 -18.64 23.57
CA PRO A 578 20.69 -19.31 24.41
C PRO A 578 21.75 -20.03 23.58
N GLY A 579 23.04 -19.76 23.83
CA GLY A 579 24.18 -20.26 23.06
C GLY A 579 24.58 -19.41 21.84
N PHE A 580 23.82 -18.39 21.46
CA PHE A 580 24.17 -17.51 20.31
C PHE A 580 25.43 -16.67 20.60
N GLU A 581 25.55 -16.10 21.81
CA GLU A 581 26.70 -15.24 22.16
C GLU A 581 28.05 -15.94 21.99
N GLU A 582 28.11 -17.24 22.28
CA GLU A 582 29.30 -18.08 22.13
C GLU A 582 29.63 -18.39 20.67
N LYS A 583 28.65 -18.21 19.77
CA LYS A 583 28.77 -18.48 18.33
C LYS A 583 28.82 -17.19 17.49
N ALA A 584 28.64 -16.01 18.07
CA ALA A 584 28.61 -14.74 17.35
C ALA A 584 29.90 -14.50 16.53
N GLU A 585 31.07 -14.79 17.08
CA GLU A 585 32.35 -14.72 16.36
C GLU A 585 32.39 -15.67 15.16
N LEU A 586 31.84 -16.88 15.30
CA LEU A 586 31.80 -17.88 14.25
C LEU A 586 31.01 -17.36 13.03
N PHE A 587 29.87 -16.72 13.25
CA PHE A 587 29.07 -16.11 12.17
C PHE A 587 29.83 -14.99 11.48
N GLY A 588 30.50 -14.10 12.22
CA GLY A 588 31.32 -13.04 11.64
C GLY A 588 32.45 -13.60 10.77
N ARG A 589 33.19 -14.59 11.27
CA ARG A 589 34.27 -15.25 10.52
C ARG A 589 33.76 -16.02 9.29
N ALA A 590 32.57 -16.65 9.37
CA ALA A 590 31.99 -17.32 8.21
C ALA A 590 31.51 -16.32 7.16
N ALA A 591 31.07 -15.14 7.57
CA ALA A 591 30.76 -14.04 6.67
C ALA A 591 32.00 -13.50 5.97
N ASP A 592 33.12 -13.30 6.68
CA ASP A 592 34.42 -12.96 6.09
C ASP A 592 34.86 -14.04 5.08
N TYR A 593 34.74 -15.33 5.41
CA TYR A 593 35.03 -16.44 4.50
C TYR A 593 34.25 -16.36 3.20
N ALA A 594 32.95 -16.06 3.26
CA ALA A 594 32.13 -15.94 2.05
C ALA A 594 32.58 -14.77 1.16
N TRP A 595 33.03 -13.66 1.73
CA TRP A 595 33.63 -12.55 1.01
C TRP A 595 34.98 -12.94 0.39
N GLU A 596 35.89 -13.46 1.20
CA GLU A 596 37.26 -13.78 0.76
C GLU A 596 37.31 -14.89 -0.32
N THR A 597 36.41 -15.88 -0.20
CA THR A 597 36.42 -17.06 -1.09
C THR A 597 35.58 -16.87 -2.36
N TYR A 598 34.43 -16.21 -2.24
CA TYR A 598 33.43 -16.14 -3.32
C TYR A 598 33.12 -14.72 -3.80
N GLY A 599 33.64 -13.68 -3.14
CA GLY A 599 33.30 -12.29 -3.42
C GLY A 599 31.83 -11.98 -3.11
N LEU A 600 31.22 -12.68 -2.15
CA LEU A 600 29.84 -12.44 -1.72
C LEU A 600 29.85 -11.46 -0.55
N THR A 601 29.35 -10.23 -0.76
CA THR A 601 29.27 -9.23 0.30
C THR A 601 28.23 -9.64 1.33
N PRO A 602 28.58 -9.75 2.63
CA PRO A 602 27.65 -10.10 3.68
C PRO A 602 26.65 -8.98 3.97
N VAL A 603 25.37 -9.34 3.95
CA VAL A 603 24.25 -8.45 4.31
C VAL A 603 23.45 -9.09 5.43
N PHE A 604 23.33 -8.39 6.57
CA PHE A 604 22.53 -8.84 7.69
C PHE A 604 21.09 -8.31 7.55
N LEU A 605 20.11 -9.23 7.55
CA LEU A 605 18.69 -8.96 7.32
C LEU A 605 17.87 -9.39 8.56
N PRO A 606 17.57 -8.50 9.50
CA PRO A 606 16.74 -8.82 10.68
C PRO A 606 15.27 -9.00 10.27
N ILE A 607 14.62 -10.06 10.79
CA ILE A 607 13.18 -10.31 10.60
C ILE A 607 12.35 -9.64 11.70
N GLU A 608 12.87 -9.65 12.93
CA GLU A 608 12.26 -8.98 14.07
C GLU A 608 13.18 -7.87 14.56
N LYS A 609 12.97 -6.65 14.02
CA LYS A 609 13.84 -5.49 14.21
C LYS A 609 14.28 -5.28 15.66
N ARG A 610 13.35 -5.43 16.62
CA ARG A 610 13.62 -5.17 18.05
C ARG A 610 14.61 -6.15 18.69
N LEU A 611 14.72 -7.36 18.17
CA LEU A 611 15.56 -8.42 18.72
C LEU A 611 16.79 -8.71 17.84
N ASP A 612 16.58 -8.86 16.53
CA ASP A 612 17.58 -9.43 15.64
C ASP A 612 18.69 -8.45 15.29
N VAL A 613 18.42 -7.13 15.26
CA VAL A 613 19.44 -6.11 14.97
C VAL A 613 20.62 -6.21 15.95
N ALA A 614 20.36 -6.47 17.23
CA ALA A 614 21.42 -6.62 18.21
C ALA A 614 22.31 -7.86 17.94
N ALA A 615 21.70 -8.99 17.55
CA ALA A 615 22.43 -10.20 17.19
C ALA A 615 23.27 -9.99 15.89
N CYS A 616 22.70 -9.33 14.88
CA CYS A 616 23.42 -8.98 13.65
C CYS A 616 24.63 -8.10 13.94
N LYS A 617 24.45 -7.01 14.72
CA LYS A 617 25.55 -6.12 15.14
C LYS A 617 26.62 -6.87 15.94
N ARG A 618 26.20 -7.83 16.77
CA ARG A 618 27.14 -8.65 17.57
C ARG A 618 28.02 -9.52 16.70
N ALA A 619 27.45 -10.21 15.69
CA ALA A 619 28.24 -11.02 14.76
C ALA A 619 29.12 -10.13 13.86
N ALA A 620 28.58 -9.04 13.34
CA ALA A 620 29.30 -8.09 12.50
C ALA A 620 30.52 -7.45 13.20
N ALA A 621 30.49 -7.29 14.52
CA ALA A 621 31.62 -6.76 15.29
C ALA A 621 32.89 -7.61 15.21
N TYR A 622 32.80 -8.87 14.80
CA TYR A 622 33.94 -9.78 14.60
C TYR A 622 34.43 -9.82 13.16
N MET A 623 33.78 -9.10 12.23
CA MET A 623 34.12 -9.09 10.81
C MET A 623 35.24 -8.14 10.48
N LYS A 624 35.98 -8.49 9.44
CA LYS A 624 37.02 -7.67 8.78
C LYS A 624 36.60 -7.22 7.40
N ALA A 625 35.78 -8.03 6.72
CA ALA A 625 35.26 -7.75 5.38
C ALA A 625 34.23 -6.62 5.38
N PRO A 626 34.06 -5.91 4.24
CA PRO A 626 32.92 -5.01 4.06
C PRO A 626 31.60 -5.74 4.26
N HIS A 627 30.69 -5.13 5.02
CA HIS A 627 29.39 -5.73 5.31
C HIS A 627 28.32 -4.64 5.52
N HIS A 628 27.06 -5.03 5.42
CA HIS A 628 25.94 -4.12 5.64
C HIS A 628 24.91 -4.72 6.60
N ILE A 629 24.23 -3.87 7.36
CA ILE A 629 23.10 -4.25 8.21
C ILE A 629 21.90 -3.44 7.77
N VAL A 630 20.94 -4.06 7.13
CA VAL A 630 19.69 -3.43 6.70
C VAL A 630 18.70 -3.48 7.86
N GLU A 631 18.71 -2.46 8.71
CA GLU A 631 17.90 -2.45 9.96
C GLU A 631 16.38 -2.41 9.71
N ASP A 632 15.96 -1.91 8.56
CA ASP A 632 14.55 -1.83 8.16
C ASP A 632 14.36 -2.44 6.76
N THR A 633 13.73 -3.59 6.72
CA THR A 633 13.45 -4.31 5.46
C THR A 633 12.12 -3.88 4.81
N GLY A 634 11.39 -2.94 5.41
CA GLY A 634 10.16 -2.40 4.85
C GLY A 634 8.94 -3.33 4.97
N ALA A 635 8.09 -3.32 3.95
CA ALA A 635 6.93 -4.19 3.83
C ALA A 635 7.32 -5.65 3.51
N SER A 636 6.37 -6.57 3.51
CA SER A 636 6.65 -8.00 3.30
C SER A 636 7.24 -8.28 1.93
N ASP A 637 6.70 -7.67 0.88
CA ASP A 637 7.18 -7.76 -0.50
C ASP A 637 8.60 -7.19 -0.67
N HIS A 638 8.91 -6.08 0.00
CA HIS A 638 10.27 -5.51 0.06
C HIS A 638 11.24 -6.48 0.75
N THR A 639 10.83 -7.02 1.91
CA THR A 639 11.63 -8.02 2.63
C THR A 639 11.91 -9.24 1.76
N ILE A 640 10.88 -9.78 1.08
CA ILE A 640 11.01 -10.90 0.15
C ILE A 640 11.93 -10.54 -1.02
N GLY A 641 11.78 -9.32 -1.58
CA GLY A 641 12.63 -8.83 -2.66
C GLY A 641 14.10 -8.70 -2.27
N LEU A 642 14.40 -8.24 -1.04
CA LEU A 642 15.77 -8.22 -0.54
C LEU A 642 16.36 -9.63 -0.44
N PHE A 643 15.58 -10.63 0.02
CA PHE A 643 16.04 -12.02 0.02
C PHE A 643 16.25 -12.56 -1.39
N ALA A 644 15.44 -12.17 -2.35
CA ALA A 644 15.59 -12.55 -3.77
C ALA A 644 16.89 -12.04 -4.40
N ARG A 645 17.50 -10.97 -3.86
CA ARG A 645 18.80 -10.43 -4.29
C ARG A 645 20.01 -11.17 -3.70
N MET A 646 19.81 -12.05 -2.72
CA MET A 646 20.89 -12.84 -2.14
C MET A 646 21.22 -14.05 -3.01
N GLN A 647 22.49 -14.39 -3.14
CA GLN A 647 22.95 -15.63 -3.79
C GLN A 647 22.83 -16.84 -2.86
N VAL A 648 23.00 -16.63 -1.57
CA VAL A 648 22.85 -17.64 -0.52
C VAL A 648 22.30 -16.96 0.73
N VAL A 649 21.48 -17.68 1.51
CA VAL A 649 20.99 -17.18 2.79
C VAL A 649 21.33 -18.15 3.91
N VAL A 650 22.00 -17.64 4.95
CA VAL A 650 22.29 -18.34 6.20
C VAL A 650 21.32 -17.82 7.25
N SER A 651 20.46 -18.67 7.81
CA SER A 651 19.40 -18.17 8.68
C SER A 651 19.12 -19.03 9.92
N MET A 652 18.92 -18.32 11.03
CA MET A 652 18.29 -18.82 12.26
C MET A 652 16.78 -18.57 12.27
N ARG A 653 16.22 -17.77 11.32
CA ARG A 653 14.80 -17.40 11.28
C ARG A 653 14.05 -18.19 10.21
N LEU A 654 12.96 -18.85 10.62
CA LEU A 654 12.14 -19.66 9.72
C LEU A 654 11.61 -18.86 8.54
N HIS A 655 11.03 -17.67 8.76
CA HIS A 655 10.45 -16.89 7.66
C HIS A 655 11.49 -16.40 6.66
N ALA A 656 12.73 -16.10 7.10
CA ALA A 656 13.81 -15.81 6.15
C ALA A 656 14.10 -17.02 5.24
N LEU A 657 14.07 -18.24 5.78
CA LEU A 657 14.21 -19.45 4.97
C LEU A 657 13.01 -19.67 4.04
N VAL A 658 11.78 -19.42 4.52
CA VAL A 658 10.56 -19.52 3.68
C VAL A 658 10.59 -18.51 2.54
N PHE A 659 10.92 -17.25 2.83
CA PHE A 659 11.02 -16.20 1.81
C PHE A 659 12.09 -16.52 0.77
N SER A 660 13.27 -16.91 1.22
CA SER A 660 14.38 -17.29 0.34
C SER A 660 14.04 -18.52 -0.51
N ALA A 661 13.42 -19.55 0.09
CA ALA A 661 12.94 -20.72 -0.63
C ALA A 661 11.92 -20.33 -1.71
N GLY A 662 10.96 -19.45 -1.37
CA GLY A 662 9.95 -18.93 -2.29
C GLY A 662 10.54 -18.19 -3.49
N GLN A 663 11.76 -17.67 -3.37
CA GLN A 663 12.51 -16.97 -4.44
C GLN A 663 13.59 -17.86 -5.07
N GLY A 664 13.70 -19.11 -4.65
CA GLY A 664 14.68 -20.05 -5.20
C GLY A 664 16.13 -19.78 -4.79
N VAL A 665 16.35 -19.11 -3.69
CA VAL A 665 17.69 -18.82 -3.17
C VAL A 665 18.19 -20.00 -2.34
N PRO A 666 19.44 -20.51 -2.56
CA PRO A 666 20.03 -21.55 -1.76
C PRO A 666 20.13 -21.21 -0.27
N LEU A 667 19.85 -22.18 0.59
CA LEU A 667 19.65 -22.00 2.02
C LEU A 667 20.66 -22.75 2.86
N VAL A 668 21.09 -22.13 3.96
CA VAL A 668 21.79 -22.77 5.07
C VAL A 668 21.01 -22.49 6.36
N GLY A 669 20.50 -23.53 7.01
CA GLY A 669 19.75 -23.40 8.24
C GLY A 669 20.60 -23.56 9.48
N VAL A 670 20.49 -22.66 10.44
CA VAL A 670 21.05 -22.84 11.79
C VAL A 670 19.91 -23.10 12.76
N VAL A 671 19.82 -24.35 13.22
CA VAL A 671 18.70 -24.87 13.98
C VAL A 671 18.87 -24.53 15.46
N TYR A 672 17.98 -23.73 15.99
CA TYR A 672 17.80 -23.51 17.43
C TYR A 672 16.44 -24.00 17.93
N ASP A 673 15.57 -24.33 16.99
CA ASP A 673 14.19 -24.75 17.21
C ASP A 673 13.83 -25.73 16.08
N GLN A 674 13.18 -26.81 16.41
CA GLN A 674 12.86 -27.93 15.54
C GLN A 674 12.04 -27.54 14.29
N LYS A 675 11.29 -26.42 14.34
CA LYS A 675 10.56 -25.90 13.18
C LYS A 675 11.46 -25.57 11.98
N ILE A 676 12.73 -25.23 12.21
CA ILE A 676 13.69 -24.91 11.14
C ILE A 676 14.09 -26.18 10.40
N SER A 677 14.54 -27.20 11.12
CA SER A 677 14.89 -28.48 10.53
C SER A 677 13.70 -29.18 9.88
N SER A 678 12.51 -29.10 10.50
CA SER A 678 11.26 -29.63 9.93
C SER A 678 10.90 -28.99 8.61
N PHE A 679 11.00 -27.65 8.49
CA PHE A 679 10.75 -26.94 7.24
C PHE A 679 11.76 -27.34 6.17
N LEU A 680 13.07 -27.29 6.48
CA LEU A 680 14.12 -27.63 5.52
C LEU A 680 14.00 -29.08 5.03
N SER A 681 13.75 -30.03 5.93
CA SER A 681 13.49 -31.42 5.55
C SER A 681 12.22 -31.57 4.70
N TYR A 682 11.16 -30.80 5.01
CA TYR A 682 9.91 -30.82 4.26
C TYR A 682 10.08 -30.36 2.79
N ILE A 683 10.98 -29.39 2.55
CA ILE A 683 11.34 -28.95 1.19
C ILE A 683 12.50 -29.73 0.56
N GLY A 684 12.97 -30.79 1.21
CA GLY A 684 14.06 -31.64 0.72
C GLY A 684 15.46 -31.00 0.84
N GLN A 685 15.63 -30.05 1.78
CA GLN A 685 16.93 -29.42 2.05
C GLN A 685 17.65 -30.09 3.20
N ASP A 686 18.96 -30.30 3.03
CA ASP A 686 19.85 -31.01 3.96
C ASP A 686 20.96 -30.11 4.56
N LEU A 687 21.07 -28.85 4.10
CA LEU A 687 22.08 -27.91 4.57
C LEU A 687 21.60 -27.22 5.85
N PHE A 688 21.65 -27.94 6.98
CA PHE A 688 21.35 -27.35 8.29
C PHE A 688 22.16 -28.01 9.41
N THR A 689 22.37 -27.26 10.48
CA THR A 689 23.11 -27.71 11.65
C THR A 689 22.50 -27.11 12.92
N ASP A 690 22.48 -27.91 14.00
CA ASP A 690 22.06 -27.42 15.30
C ASP A 690 23.03 -26.34 15.82
N LEU A 691 22.50 -25.27 16.43
CA LEU A 691 23.31 -24.16 16.93
C LEU A 691 24.36 -24.64 17.96
N GLY A 692 24.01 -25.63 18.80
CA GLY A 692 24.93 -26.20 19.78
C GLY A 692 26.11 -26.94 19.15
N GLU A 693 25.87 -27.60 18.01
CA GLU A 693 26.88 -28.39 17.29
C GLU A 693 27.61 -27.60 16.19
N LEU A 694 27.25 -26.31 16.00
CA LEU A 694 27.78 -25.47 14.94
C LEU A 694 29.26 -25.17 15.16
N THR A 695 30.12 -25.57 14.19
CA THR A 695 31.53 -25.17 14.09
C THR A 695 31.81 -24.32 12.87
N TYR A 696 32.96 -23.66 12.86
CA TYR A 696 33.38 -22.83 11.72
C TYR A 696 33.46 -23.65 10.42
N GLU A 697 34.12 -24.80 10.48
CA GLU A 697 34.33 -25.71 9.34
C GLU A 697 33.00 -26.24 8.81
N ARG A 698 32.06 -26.53 9.70
CA ARG A 698 30.73 -27.03 9.32
C ARG A 698 29.92 -25.95 8.63
N LEU A 699 29.92 -24.71 9.16
CA LEU A 699 29.20 -23.61 8.55
C LEU A 699 29.78 -23.22 7.19
N THR A 700 31.09 -23.08 7.09
CA THR A 700 31.76 -22.77 5.80
C THR A 700 31.55 -23.86 4.77
N GLY A 701 31.64 -25.13 5.16
CA GLY A 701 31.35 -26.26 4.27
C GLY A 701 29.88 -26.29 3.78
N GLN A 702 28.93 -25.85 4.60
CA GLN A 702 27.54 -25.68 4.18
C GLN A 702 27.36 -24.47 3.25
N ILE A 703 28.07 -23.37 3.49
CA ILE A 703 28.10 -22.22 2.56
C ILE A 703 28.65 -22.67 1.22
N ASP A 704 29.75 -23.44 1.17
CA ASP A 704 30.32 -23.99 -0.06
C ASP A 704 29.32 -24.85 -0.83
N ALA A 705 28.57 -25.70 -0.10
CA ALA A 705 27.55 -26.54 -0.71
C ALA A 705 26.37 -25.72 -1.24
N ALA A 706 25.97 -24.66 -0.53
CA ALA A 706 24.91 -23.75 -0.98
C ALA A 706 25.33 -22.93 -2.20
N VAL A 707 26.58 -22.44 -2.23
CA VAL A 707 27.14 -21.72 -3.41
C VAL A 707 27.12 -22.58 -4.65
N ARG A 708 27.41 -23.88 -4.53
CA ARG A 708 27.32 -24.83 -5.68
C ARG A 708 25.89 -25.04 -6.19
N ARG A 709 24.88 -24.68 -5.42
CA ARG A 709 23.44 -24.77 -5.80
C ARG A 709 22.91 -23.47 -6.45
N ILE A 710 23.71 -22.43 -6.56
CA ILE A 710 23.29 -21.19 -7.23
C ILE A 710 22.96 -21.52 -8.70
N GLY A 711 21.72 -21.18 -9.11
CA GLY A 711 21.22 -21.44 -10.45
C GLY A 711 20.79 -22.91 -10.72
N ASP A 712 20.72 -23.75 -9.69
CA ASP A 712 20.19 -25.12 -9.81
C ASP A 712 18.67 -25.09 -10.08
N VAL A 713 18.31 -25.28 -11.34
CA VAL A 713 16.92 -25.25 -11.82
C VAL A 713 16.06 -26.35 -11.17
N GLN A 714 16.64 -27.50 -10.82
CA GLN A 714 15.88 -28.60 -10.18
C GLN A 714 15.53 -28.26 -8.73
N PHE A 715 16.42 -27.56 -8.03
CA PHE A 715 16.13 -27.02 -6.70
C PHE A 715 15.01 -25.98 -6.76
N LEU A 716 15.06 -25.09 -7.76
CA LEU A 716 14.14 -23.99 -7.96
C LEU A 716 12.73 -24.45 -8.37
N SER A 717 12.63 -25.34 -9.35
CA SER A 717 11.35 -25.72 -9.93
C SER A 717 10.61 -26.81 -9.16
N GLY A 718 11.33 -27.78 -8.58
CA GLY A 718 10.69 -28.95 -7.93
C GLY A 718 10.17 -28.65 -6.52
N GLY A 719 10.92 -27.92 -5.70
CA GLY A 719 10.59 -27.67 -4.30
C GLY A 719 9.57 -26.53 -4.11
N VAL A 720 9.83 -25.40 -4.76
CA VAL A 720 9.05 -24.16 -4.57
C VAL A 720 7.67 -24.24 -5.21
N GLU A 721 7.61 -24.74 -6.43
CA GLU A 721 6.32 -24.90 -7.12
C GLU A 721 5.42 -25.92 -6.40
N ARG A 722 6.02 -26.99 -5.90
CA ARG A 722 5.32 -27.95 -5.04
C ARG A 722 4.78 -27.30 -3.76
N LEU A 723 5.55 -26.43 -3.11
CA LEU A 723 5.10 -25.70 -1.92
C LEU A 723 3.92 -24.80 -2.23
N ARG A 724 3.96 -24.03 -3.33
CA ARG A 724 2.86 -23.18 -3.77
C ARG A 724 1.59 -23.96 -4.09
N GLN A 725 1.72 -25.11 -4.75
CA GLN A 725 0.58 -25.99 -5.04
C GLN A 725 -0.04 -26.58 -3.76
N VAL A 726 0.80 -26.95 -2.80
CA VAL A 726 0.33 -27.51 -1.53
C VAL A 726 -0.26 -26.42 -0.63
N GLU A 727 0.25 -25.17 -0.71
CA GLU A 727 -0.27 -24.03 0.04
C GLU A 727 -1.75 -23.75 -0.28
N ARG A 728 -2.20 -23.89 -1.52
CA ARG A 728 -3.61 -23.73 -1.93
C ARG A 728 -4.60 -24.51 -1.07
N ARG A 729 -4.18 -25.60 -0.42
CA ARG A 729 -5.02 -26.36 0.51
C ARG A 729 -5.47 -25.53 1.72
N ASN A 730 -4.72 -24.48 2.08
CA ASN A 730 -5.12 -23.56 3.14
C ASN A 730 -6.40 -22.79 2.73
N SER A 731 -6.40 -22.17 1.56
CA SER A 731 -7.54 -21.40 1.04
C SER A 731 -8.71 -22.32 0.62
N GLU A 732 -8.45 -23.51 0.07
CA GLU A 732 -9.49 -24.52 -0.22
C GLU A 732 -10.23 -24.94 1.05
N THR A 733 -9.49 -25.17 2.16
CA THR A 733 -10.09 -25.51 3.45
C THR A 733 -10.92 -24.34 4.01
N ALA A 734 -10.42 -23.10 3.88
CA ALA A 734 -11.18 -21.92 4.27
C ALA A 734 -12.46 -21.75 3.45
N ALA A 735 -12.38 -21.94 2.12
CA ALA A 735 -13.54 -21.89 1.22
C ALA A 735 -14.62 -22.92 1.62
N LYS A 736 -14.21 -24.15 1.88
CA LYS A 736 -15.11 -25.23 2.35
C LYS A 736 -15.85 -24.82 3.63
N LEU A 737 -15.16 -24.29 4.64
CA LEU A 737 -15.78 -23.85 5.89
C LEU A 737 -16.65 -22.61 5.74
N LEU A 738 -16.35 -21.73 4.79
CA LEU A 738 -17.18 -20.60 4.40
C LEU A 738 -18.37 -21.01 3.52
N GLY A 739 -18.38 -22.24 2.95
CA GLY A 739 -19.36 -22.69 1.96
C GLY A 739 -19.26 -21.91 0.65
N LEU A 740 -18.03 -21.52 0.28
CA LEU A 740 -17.69 -20.90 -0.98
C LEU A 740 -17.15 -21.93 -1.98
N ALA A 741 -17.14 -21.60 -3.26
CA ALA A 741 -16.45 -22.41 -4.26
C ALA A 741 -14.93 -22.39 -3.98
N PRO A 742 -14.20 -23.47 -4.26
CA PRO A 742 -12.74 -23.44 -4.17
C PRO A 742 -12.15 -22.38 -5.12
N PRO A 743 -10.96 -21.84 -4.82
CA PRO A 743 -10.30 -20.87 -5.68
C PRO A 743 -10.07 -21.50 -7.07
N LYS A 744 -10.27 -20.71 -8.11
CA LYS A 744 -9.90 -21.13 -9.47
C LYS A 744 -8.39 -21.31 -9.55
N PRO A 745 -7.91 -22.33 -10.29
CA PRO A 745 -6.48 -22.60 -10.41
C PRO A 745 -5.68 -21.43 -11.00
#